data_7cd1552ae9ab7e78e3844fda96a85cc5
#
_entry.id   7cd1552ae9ab7e78e3844fda96a85cc5
#
_cell.length_a   1.000
_cell.length_b   1.000
_cell.length_c   1.000
_cell.angle_alpha   90.00
_cell.angle_beta   90.00
_cell.angle_gamma   90.00
#
_symmetry.space_group_name_H-M   'P 1'
#
loop_
_entity.id
_entity.type
_entity.pdbx_description
1 polymer ?
#
loop_
_entity_poly.entity_id
_entity_poly.type
_entity_poly.pdbx_seq_one_letter_code
_entity_poly.pdbx_strand_id
1 'polypeptide(L)'
;MAKKKTEEKEIRHAGDPNVMGLRGAVVEQPITATLDENYMPYAMSVIVSRAIPEIDGFKPSHRKLLYTMYKMGLLTGSRTKSANIVGQTMRLNPHGDQAIYETMVRLAKGNESLLHPFVDSKGNFGKVYSRDMAYAASRYTEAKLSPICAELFRDLDCDAVDFVDNYDNTTKEPSLLPTTYPNVLVSANQGIAVGMASQICGFNLGEVCETTIAYLKNPAHDIASTLLAPDFPTGGQVICDGNDLRAIYDTGRGGLKVRARWRYDKKENVIEVYEIPYSTTIEAILDKVAELVKAGKVKEIADMRDETDLSGLKLAIDLKRGVDPDKLMAKLYRLTPLQDTVSCNFNILIGGMPRVMGVGGILEEWTAWRTECVKRRVYFILKKKQDKLHLLQGLKRILLDIDRAIQIIRETEEEAEVIPNLMIGFGIDQVQAEYVAEIKLRNINKEYILKRVAETSALQDEIEDLEDTLAKPGRIRKIIITELEDVKKKYAVSRRTEIVYSHEMPEEPEEEPAEDYPVHLFLSREGYFKKITPQSLRMSGEQKFKEGDGLRQYFEATNNSELLLFTDKYQVYKTRASEFGETKASALGDYLPAKLGMDAGESVIWLCLPGDYSGSVVFFFENGRAARVALSAYATVSNRRKLTGAYCDKFPLVCAVQLTEDTELALETNEPRALLVHTSLLAPKTTRSTQGVQVMNIKPKYRLERVLNAAECGIVNAARYRTRSIPAAGAVLKPEDSEEKQLELL
;
A
#
# COMPACT_ATOMS: atom_id res chain seq x y z
N MET A 1 -1.79 25.25 42.22
CA MET A 1 -1.10 25.81 41.05
C MET A 1 0.40 25.89 41.36
N ALA A 2 1.18 24.92 41.00
CA ALA A 2 2.62 24.90 41.18
C ALA A 2 3.28 25.44 39.91
N LYS A 3 3.96 26.60 40.05
CA LYS A 3 4.79 27.14 38.99
C LYS A 3 5.94 26.19 38.72
N LYS A 4 5.98 25.56 37.53
CA LYS A 4 7.17 24.89 37.01
C LYS A 4 8.26 25.95 36.85
N LYS A 5 9.37 25.79 37.58
CA LYS A 5 10.62 26.51 37.34
C LYS A 5 11.09 26.12 35.93
N THR A 6 11.18 27.09 35.05
CA THR A 6 11.89 26.98 33.77
C THR A 6 13.37 26.85 34.12
N GLU A 7 13.98 25.72 33.91
CA GLU A 7 15.44 25.56 33.94
C GLU A 7 16.02 26.42 32.82
N GLU A 8 16.86 27.35 33.17
CA GLU A 8 17.66 28.13 32.21
C GLU A 8 18.60 27.16 31.48
N LYS A 9 18.34 26.95 30.20
CA LYS A 9 19.20 26.16 29.33
C LYS A 9 20.54 26.87 29.16
N GLU A 10 21.65 26.22 29.48
CA GLU A 10 23.00 26.75 29.23
C GLU A 10 23.17 26.99 27.72
N ILE A 11 23.37 28.26 27.38
CA ILE A 11 23.64 28.68 26.00
C ILE A 11 25.16 28.55 25.78
N ARG A 12 25.57 27.53 25.03
CA ARG A 12 26.95 27.37 24.59
C ARG A 12 27.15 28.09 23.25
N HIS A 13 28.06 29.04 23.21
CA HIS A 13 28.48 29.68 21.98
C HIS A 13 29.52 28.79 21.28
N ALA A 14 29.10 28.05 20.25
CA ALA A 14 30.02 27.28 19.41
C ALA A 14 30.58 28.18 18.30
N GLY A 15 31.87 28.50 18.38
CA GLY A 15 32.64 29.04 17.26
C GLY A 15 33.11 27.87 16.37
N ASP A 16 32.29 27.39 15.45
CA ASP A 16 32.75 26.48 14.42
C ASP A 16 33.34 27.31 13.27
N PRO A 17 34.64 27.14 12.94
CA PRO A 17 35.30 27.92 11.89
C PRO A 17 34.78 27.60 10.47
N ASN A 18 33.93 26.58 10.30
CA ASN A 18 33.36 26.18 9.02
C ASN A 18 31.99 26.80 8.72
N VAL A 19 31.39 27.56 9.64
CA VAL A 19 30.12 28.24 9.41
C VAL A 19 30.39 29.72 9.14
N MET A 20 30.42 30.08 7.86
CA MET A 20 30.63 31.48 7.46
C MET A 20 29.57 32.42 8.08
N GLY A 21 29.99 33.25 9.01
CA GLY A 21 29.34 34.49 9.36
C GLY A 21 28.14 34.44 10.31
N LEU A 22 27.70 33.29 10.80
CA LEU A 22 26.57 33.16 11.73
C LEU A 22 27.06 32.85 13.15
N ARG A 23 27.11 33.89 14.03
CA ARG A 23 27.16 33.67 15.47
C ARG A 23 25.78 33.27 15.97
N GLY A 24 25.47 31.96 15.86
CA GLY A 24 24.26 31.37 16.43
C GLY A 24 24.49 30.86 17.84
N ALA A 25 23.51 30.99 18.73
CA ALA A 25 23.50 30.28 19.99
C ALA A 25 23.18 28.79 19.73
N VAL A 26 24.04 27.89 20.18
CA VAL A 26 23.75 26.42 20.14
C VAL A 26 22.97 26.06 21.38
N VAL A 27 21.75 25.61 21.19
CA VAL A 27 20.87 25.15 22.26
C VAL A 27 20.82 23.62 22.20
N GLU A 28 21.19 22.96 23.28
CA GLU A 28 20.99 21.49 23.41
C GLU A 28 19.51 21.21 23.59
N GLN A 29 18.97 20.39 22.71
CA GLN A 29 17.56 19.94 22.76
C GLN A 29 17.53 18.43 22.65
N PRO A 30 16.82 17.71 23.57
CA PRO A 30 16.63 16.28 23.46
C PRO A 30 15.94 15.93 22.13
N ILE A 31 16.33 14.84 21.49
CA ILE A 31 15.70 14.38 20.24
C ILE A 31 14.20 14.16 20.40
N THR A 32 13.74 13.72 21.57
CA THR A 32 12.31 13.57 21.90
C THR A 32 11.55 14.88 21.81
N ALA A 33 12.11 15.98 22.36
CA ALA A 33 11.50 17.30 22.26
C ALA A 33 11.46 17.80 20.81
N THR A 34 12.50 17.55 20.01
CA THR A 34 12.51 17.86 18.58
C THR A 34 11.45 17.08 17.82
N LEU A 35 11.26 15.79 18.13
CA LEU A 35 10.23 14.97 17.53
C LEU A 35 8.82 15.48 17.89
N ASP A 36 8.57 15.80 19.15
CA ASP A 36 7.26 16.26 19.60
C ASP A 36 6.90 17.65 19.06
N GLU A 37 7.86 18.58 19.04
CA GLU A 37 7.61 19.99 18.66
C GLU A 37 7.62 20.21 17.14
N ASN A 38 8.45 19.46 16.38
CA ASN A 38 8.67 19.72 14.95
C ASN A 38 8.18 18.59 14.05
N TYR A 39 8.45 17.31 14.41
CA TYR A 39 8.12 16.19 13.55
C TYR A 39 6.66 15.73 13.69
N MET A 40 6.12 15.69 14.91
CA MET A 40 4.72 15.27 15.12
C MET A 40 3.71 16.22 14.46
N PRO A 41 3.83 17.56 14.55
CA PRO A 41 2.94 18.45 13.80
C PRO A 41 3.03 18.26 12.29
N TYR A 42 4.23 18.05 11.75
CA TYR A 42 4.41 17.73 10.33
C TYR A 42 3.75 16.41 9.97
N ALA A 43 3.99 15.34 10.73
CA ALA A 43 3.37 14.03 10.49
C ALA A 43 1.84 14.10 10.54
N MET A 44 1.29 14.79 11.54
CA MET A 44 -0.17 15.00 11.67
C MET A 44 -0.74 15.80 10.49
N SER A 45 -0.04 16.84 10.05
CA SER A 45 -0.44 17.63 8.87
C SER A 45 -0.49 16.76 7.61
N VAL A 46 0.52 15.90 7.38
CA VAL A 46 0.54 14.99 6.22
C VAL A 46 -0.60 13.96 6.31
N ILE A 47 -0.89 13.44 7.49
CA ILE A 47 -1.97 12.47 7.71
C ILE A 47 -3.32 13.10 7.42
N VAL A 48 -3.66 14.19 8.12
CA VAL A 48 -5.01 14.79 8.13
C VAL A 48 -5.27 15.64 6.89
N SER A 49 -4.27 16.43 6.44
CA SER A 49 -4.51 17.44 5.40
C SER A 49 -4.07 17.01 3.99
N ARG A 50 -3.49 15.80 3.82
CA ARG A 50 -2.96 15.40 2.51
C ARG A 50 -3.27 13.96 2.09
N ALA A 51 -2.95 12.98 2.94
CA ALA A 51 -2.78 11.60 2.48
C ALA A 51 -4.00 10.71 2.69
N ILE A 52 -4.68 10.82 3.84
CA ILE A 52 -5.76 9.92 4.22
C ILE A 52 -7.10 10.53 3.81
N PRO A 53 -8.00 9.78 3.15
CA PRO A 53 -9.34 10.26 2.82
C PRO A 53 -10.24 10.32 4.06
N GLU A 54 -11.24 11.21 4.02
CA GLU A 54 -12.29 11.29 5.01
C GLU A 54 -13.50 10.42 4.63
N ILE A 55 -14.53 10.41 5.47
CA ILE A 55 -15.74 9.58 5.28
C ILE A 55 -16.48 9.87 3.97
N ASP A 56 -16.34 11.05 3.39
CA ASP A 56 -16.88 11.42 2.08
C ASP A 56 -16.10 10.79 0.91
N GLY A 57 -14.99 10.08 1.19
CA GLY A 57 -14.14 9.41 0.21
C GLY A 57 -13.12 10.31 -0.48
N PHE A 58 -13.01 11.56 -0.05
CA PHE A 58 -12.11 12.53 -0.67
C PHE A 58 -10.96 12.94 0.24
N LYS A 59 -9.82 13.20 -0.37
CA LYS A 59 -8.74 13.97 0.23
C LYS A 59 -9.05 15.47 0.11
N PRO A 60 -8.46 16.33 0.94
CA PRO A 60 -8.65 17.77 0.84
C PRO A 60 -8.42 18.35 -0.56
N SER A 61 -7.37 17.88 -1.26
CA SER A 61 -7.08 18.34 -2.64
C SER A 61 -8.19 17.99 -3.64
N HIS A 62 -8.77 16.79 -3.53
CA HIS A 62 -9.91 16.36 -4.36
C HIS A 62 -11.14 17.25 -4.08
N ARG A 63 -11.46 17.45 -2.80
CA ARG A 63 -12.63 18.22 -2.37
C ARG A 63 -12.54 19.66 -2.83
N LYS A 64 -11.39 20.31 -2.62
CA LYS A 64 -11.14 21.70 -3.05
C LYS A 64 -11.26 21.89 -4.55
N LEU A 65 -10.72 20.97 -5.35
CA LEU A 65 -10.82 21.00 -6.80
C LEU A 65 -12.29 20.86 -7.26
N LEU A 66 -12.99 19.83 -6.78
CA LEU A 66 -14.38 19.58 -7.17
C LEU A 66 -15.33 20.71 -6.72
N TYR A 67 -15.13 21.25 -5.51
CA TYR A 67 -15.88 22.40 -5.02
C TYR A 67 -15.62 23.66 -5.85
N THR A 68 -14.36 23.93 -6.24
CA THR A 68 -14.05 25.04 -7.15
C THR A 68 -14.81 24.90 -8.48
N MET A 69 -14.77 23.70 -9.07
CA MET A 69 -15.50 23.44 -10.32
C MET A 69 -17.02 23.61 -10.16
N TYR A 70 -17.58 23.23 -9.00
CA TYR A 70 -18.99 23.46 -8.68
C TYR A 70 -19.30 24.96 -8.60
N LYS A 71 -18.49 25.74 -7.87
CA LYS A 71 -18.67 27.20 -7.76
C LYS A 71 -18.51 27.94 -9.09
N MET A 72 -17.73 27.39 -10.01
CA MET A 72 -17.62 27.87 -11.40
C MET A 72 -18.83 27.52 -12.28
N GLY A 73 -19.85 26.82 -11.75
CA GLY A 73 -21.02 26.39 -12.48
C GLY A 73 -20.78 25.27 -13.50
N LEU A 74 -19.67 24.53 -13.38
CA LEU A 74 -19.26 23.50 -14.32
C LEU A 74 -20.05 22.18 -14.20
N LEU A 75 -21.03 22.10 -13.31
CA LEU A 75 -21.93 20.94 -13.23
C LEU A 75 -22.91 20.91 -14.40
N THR A 76 -23.49 22.06 -14.73
CA THR A 76 -24.48 22.23 -15.81
C THR A 76 -23.92 23.02 -17.00
N GLY A 77 -22.85 23.78 -16.78
CA GLY A 77 -22.20 24.62 -17.79
C GLY A 77 -21.40 23.87 -18.83
N SER A 78 -20.83 24.62 -19.77
CA SER A 78 -19.91 24.11 -20.80
C SER A 78 -18.52 23.84 -20.18
N ARG A 79 -17.74 22.99 -20.86
CA ARG A 79 -16.33 22.77 -20.48
C ARG A 79 -15.53 24.06 -20.61
N THR A 80 -14.56 24.22 -19.70
CA THR A 80 -13.57 25.30 -19.75
C THR A 80 -12.15 24.72 -19.78
N LYS A 81 -11.15 25.54 -20.11
CA LYS A 81 -9.74 25.12 -20.09
C LYS A 81 -9.32 24.66 -18.70
N SER A 82 -8.62 23.54 -18.62
CA SER A 82 -8.14 22.98 -17.37
C SER A 82 -7.25 23.97 -16.60
N ALA A 83 -6.44 24.76 -17.32
CA ALA A 83 -5.61 25.81 -16.72
C ALA A 83 -6.44 26.86 -15.95
N ASN A 84 -7.64 27.22 -16.43
CA ASN A 84 -8.53 28.14 -15.72
C ASN A 84 -9.05 27.51 -14.41
N ILE A 85 -9.45 26.25 -14.45
CA ILE A 85 -9.91 25.53 -13.24
C ILE A 85 -8.77 25.45 -12.22
N VAL A 86 -7.55 25.09 -12.66
CA VAL A 86 -6.37 25.03 -11.80
C VAL A 86 -6.11 26.39 -11.13
N GLY A 87 -6.10 27.48 -11.92
CA GLY A 87 -5.90 28.83 -11.39
C GLY A 87 -6.95 29.24 -10.34
N GLN A 88 -8.24 28.92 -10.55
CA GLN A 88 -9.27 29.19 -9.57
C GLN A 88 -9.14 28.33 -8.32
N THR A 89 -8.69 27.07 -8.47
CA THR A 89 -8.50 26.14 -7.33
C THR A 89 -7.39 26.58 -6.40
N MET A 90 -6.37 27.29 -6.89
CA MET A 90 -5.27 27.84 -6.07
C MET A 90 -5.77 28.77 -4.95
N ARG A 91 -6.95 29.37 -5.08
CA ARG A 91 -7.57 30.19 -4.02
C ARG A 91 -7.95 29.39 -2.78
N LEU A 92 -8.20 28.10 -2.93
CA LEU A 92 -8.50 27.17 -1.84
C LEU A 92 -7.33 26.26 -1.51
N ASN A 93 -6.49 25.96 -2.48
CA ASN A 93 -5.37 25.03 -2.35
C ASN A 93 -4.04 25.73 -2.72
N PRO A 94 -3.28 26.26 -1.73
CA PRO A 94 -2.07 27.04 -1.96
C PRO A 94 -0.85 26.16 -2.29
N HIS A 95 -1.03 25.24 -3.22
CA HIS A 95 0.03 24.37 -3.74
C HIS A 95 0.31 24.67 -5.22
N GLY A 96 1.39 24.10 -5.75
CA GLY A 96 1.75 24.27 -7.17
C GLY A 96 0.64 23.81 -8.11
N ASP A 97 0.50 24.52 -9.20
CA ASP A 97 -0.48 24.28 -10.29
C ASP A 97 -0.40 22.84 -10.83
N GLN A 98 0.81 22.30 -10.91
CA GLN A 98 1.06 20.93 -11.37
C GLN A 98 0.35 19.89 -10.47
N ALA A 99 0.44 20.03 -9.15
CA ALA A 99 -0.20 19.10 -8.21
C ALA A 99 -1.74 19.14 -8.30
N ILE A 100 -2.31 20.33 -8.54
CA ILE A 100 -3.75 20.50 -8.75
C ILE A 100 -4.17 19.86 -10.07
N TYR A 101 -3.37 20.06 -11.13
CA TYR A 101 -3.67 19.46 -12.43
C TYR A 101 -3.56 17.94 -12.42
N GLU A 102 -2.54 17.38 -11.77
CA GLU A 102 -2.42 15.92 -11.57
C GLU A 102 -3.60 15.31 -10.79
N THR A 103 -4.08 16.04 -9.80
CA THR A 103 -5.32 15.67 -9.09
C THR A 103 -6.51 15.64 -10.06
N MET A 104 -6.64 16.64 -10.93
CA MET A 104 -7.70 16.68 -11.97
C MET A 104 -7.57 15.52 -12.96
N VAL A 105 -6.34 15.21 -13.39
CA VAL A 105 -6.06 14.10 -14.30
C VAL A 105 -6.56 12.77 -13.70
N ARG A 106 -6.24 12.50 -12.45
CA ARG A 106 -6.69 11.26 -11.76
C ARG A 106 -8.20 11.17 -11.62
N LEU A 107 -8.91 12.29 -11.52
CA LEU A 107 -10.38 12.33 -11.41
C LEU A 107 -11.07 12.34 -12.78
N ALA A 108 -10.30 12.45 -13.88
CA ALA A 108 -10.81 12.64 -15.22
C ALA A 108 -11.18 11.31 -15.92
N LYS A 109 -12.28 11.34 -16.67
CA LYS A 109 -12.74 10.23 -17.50
C LYS A 109 -11.66 9.75 -18.49
N GLY A 110 -10.90 10.67 -19.09
CA GLY A 110 -9.87 10.34 -20.07
C GLY A 110 -8.70 9.53 -19.52
N ASN A 111 -8.43 9.60 -18.21
CA ASN A 111 -7.34 8.87 -17.55
C ASN A 111 -7.69 7.41 -17.23
N GLU A 112 -8.97 7.08 -17.10
CA GLU A 112 -9.49 5.72 -16.79
C GLU A 112 -9.01 5.16 -15.45
N SER A 113 -8.70 6.02 -14.47
CA SER A 113 -8.29 5.62 -13.11
C SER A 113 -9.46 5.35 -12.17
N LEU A 114 -10.69 5.71 -12.54
CA LEU A 114 -11.90 5.54 -11.73
C LEU A 114 -13.01 4.91 -12.57
N LEU A 115 -13.81 4.03 -11.94
CA LEU A 115 -15.05 3.50 -12.54
C LEU A 115 -16.09 4.61 -12.77
N HIS A 116 -16.17 5.54 -11.82
CA HIS A 116 -17.06 6.70 -11.87
C HIS A 116 -16.23 8.00 -11.78
N PRO A 117 -15.67 8.48 -12.91
CA PRO A 117 -14.88 9.70 -12.93
C PRO A 117 -15.72 10.93 -12.59
N PHE A 118 -15.15 11.83 -11.79
CA PHE A 118 -15.82 13.07 -11.38
C PHE A 118 -15.63 14.21 -12.38
N VAL A 119 -14.60 14.12 -13.23
CA VAL A 119 -14.28 15.14 -14.20
C VAL A 119 -14.55 14.60 -15.63
N ASP A 120 -15.54 15.23 -16.29
CA ASP A 120 -15.81 15.00 -17.70
C ASP A 120 -14.82 15.80 -18.55
N SER A 121 -13.87 15.10 -19.16
CA SER A 121 -12.65 15.63 -19.77
C SER A 121 -12.71 15.59 -21.29
N LYS A 122 -12.05 16.57 -21.95
CA LYS A 122 -11.81 16.62 -23.39
C LYS A 122 -10.34 16.94 -23.65
N GLY A 123 -9.72 16.16 -24.53
CA GLY A 123 -8.28 16.21 -24.82
C GLY A 123 -7.54 15.02 -24.20
N ASN A 124 -6.23 15.05 -24.25
CA ASN A 124 -5.39 13.97 -23.74
C ASN A 124 -5.12 14.13 -22.22
N PHE A 125 -5.70 13.26 -21.43
CA PHE A 125 -5.50 13.15 -19.98
C PHE A 125 -4.60 11.95 -19.59
N GLY A 126 -3.88 11.37 -20.55
CA GLY A 126 -3.07 10.17 -20.33
C GLY A 126 -3.93 8.93 -20.06
N LYS A 127 -3.27 7.85 -19.68
CA LYS A 127 -3.91 6.58 -19.29
C LYS A 127 -3.25 6.03 -18.02
N VAL A 128 -4.06 5.55 -17.07
CA VAL A 128 -3.55 5.02 -15.80
C VAL A 128 -2.69 3.77 -15.99
N TYR A 129 -2.95 3.00 -17.03
CA TYR A 129 -2.27 1.75 -17.32
C TYR A 129 -1.00 1.90 -18.19
N SER A 130 -0.63 3.15 -18.55
CA SER A 130 0.57 3.41 -19.34
C SER A 130 1.35 4.62 -18.81
N ARG A 131 2.64 4.43 -18.60
CA ARG A 131 3.60 5.48 -18.23
C ARG A 131 3.92 6.40 -19.42
N ASP A 132 3.95 5.84 -20.61
CA ASP A 132 4.37 6.54 -21.84
C ASP A 132 3.22 7.36 -22.45
N MET A 133 1.97 7.01 -22.18
CA MET A 133 0.79 7.80 -22.53
C MET A 133 0.56 8.94 -21.53
N ALA A 134 1.48 9.91 -21.50
CA ALA A 134 1.39 11.05 -20.61
C ALA A 134 0.27 12.02 -21.00
N TYR A 135 -0.27 12.74 -20.03
CA TYR A 135 -1.29 13.76 -20.25
C TYR A 135 -0.70 15.05 -20.88
N ALA A 136 -1.51 15.74 -21.66
CA ALA A 136 -1.14 17.03 -22.25
C ALA A 136 -1.18 18.16 -21.20
N ALA A 137 -0.46 19.24 -21.43
CA ALA A 137 -0.46 20.40 -20.55
C ALA A 137 -1.88 21.00 -20.41
N SER A 138 -2.19 21.55 -19.25
CA SER A 138 -3.52 22.04 -18.83
C SER A 138 -4.13 23.09 -19.76
N ARG A 139 -3.31 23.82 -20.52
CA ARG A 139 -3.75 24.79 -21.52
C ARG A 139 -4.39 24.18 -22.78
N TYR A 140 -4.11 22.89 -23.05
CA TYR A 140 -4.66 22.17 -24.21
C TYR A 140 -5.90 21.35 -23.87
N THR A 141 -6.14 21.04 -22.62
CA THR A 141 -7.26 20.20 -22.19
C THR A 141 -8.43 21.05 -21.69
N GLU A 142 -9.62 20.47 -21.71
CA GLU A 142 -10.87 21.07 -21.23
C GLU A 142 -11.59 20.11 -20.30
N ALA A 143 -12.26 20.66 -19.29
CA ALA A 143 -12.95 19.86 -18.30
C ALA A 143 -14.23 20.55 -17.79
N LYS A 144 -15.14 19.72 -17.28
CA LYS A 144 -16.29 20.08 -16.46
C LYS A 144 -16.59 18.95 -15.46
N LEU A 145 -17.53 19.15 -14.56
CA LEU A 145 -17.97 18.08 -13.67
C LEU A 145 -18.80 17.03 -14.42
N SER A 146 -18.59 15.78 -14.06
CA SER A 146 -19.43 14.67 -14.53
C SER A 146 -20.81 14.69 -13.87
N PRO A 147 -21.86 14.11 -14.50
CA PRO A 147 -23.23 14.13 -13.95
C PRO A 147 -23.35 13.54 -12.53
N ILE A 148 -22.53 12.54 -12.20
CA ILE A 148 -22.52 11.92 -10.85
C ILE A 148 -22.16 12.92 -9.75
N CYS A 149 -21.46 14.01 -10.07
CA CYS A 149 -21.13 15.05 -9.11
C CYS A 149 -22.37 15.78 -8.56
N ALA A 150 -23.53 15.68 -9.23
CA ALA A 150 -24.78 16.16 -8.64
C ALA A 150 -25.06 15.49 -7.29
N GLU A 151 -24.64 14.24 -7.11
CA GLU A 151 -24.84 13.48 -5.88
C GLU A 151 -23.83 13.86 -4.77
N LEU A 152 -22.79 14.63 -5.11
CA LEU A 152 -21.83 15.18 -4.14
C LEU A 152 -22.27 16.54 -3.60
N PHE A 153 -23.02 17.33 -4.42
CA PHE A 153 -23.34 18.73 -4.13
C PHE A 153 -24.82 18.99 -3.86
N ARG A 154 -25.70 17.99 -4.04
CA ARG A 154 -27.15 18.13 -3.92
C ARG A 154 -27.60 18.92 -2.68
N ASP A 155 -27.02 18.63 -1.54
CA ASP A 155 -27.43 19.16 -0.25
C ASP A 155 -26.54 20.31 0.25
N LEU A 156 -25.51 20.70 -0.53
CA LEU A 156 -24.50 21.64 -0.09
C LEU A 156 -25.05 23.02 0.28
N ASP A 157 -26.02 23.51 -0.49
CA ASP A 157 -26.66 24.81 -0.27
C ASP A 157 -27.77 24.76 0.77
N CYS A 158 -27.95 23.62 1.45
CA CYS A 158 -28.98 23.38 2.48
C CYS A 158 -28.39 23.23 3.89
N ASP A 159 -27.25 23.82 4.16
CA ASP A 159 -26.53 23.73 5.44
C ASP A 159 -26.31 22.29 5.95
N ALA A 160 -26.15 21.35 5.01
CA ALA A 160 -26.00 19.93 5.34
C ALA A 160 -24.61 19.57 5.93
N VAL A 161 -23.60 20.41 5.72
CA VAL A 161 -22.22 20.26 6.19
C VAL A 161 -21.66 21.59 6.69
N ASP A 162 -20.60 21.52 7.50
CA ASP A 162 -19.94 22.72 8.00
C ASP A 162 -19.04 23.34 6.95
N PHE A 163 -18.92 24.66 6.99
CA PHE A 163 -18.01 25.46 6.18
C PHE A 163 -16.94 26.04 7.08
N VAL A 164 -15.70 25.88 6.65
CA VAL A 164 -14.50 26.41 7.31
C VAL A 164 -13.84 27.49 6.45
N ASP A 165 -13.10 28.36 7.06
CA ASP A 165 -12.33 29.36 6.34
C ASP A 165 -11.19 28.68 5.56
N ASN A 166 -10.89 29.21 4.36
CA ASN A 166 -9.74 28.77 3.60
C ASN A 166 -8.43 29.21 4.26
N TYR A 167 -7.28 28.87 3.68
CA TYR A 167 -5.95 29.11 4.26
C TYR A 167 -5.62 30.60 4.55
N ASP A 168 -6.26 31.54 3.86
CA ASP A 168 -6.05 32.99 4.02
C ASP A 168 -7.27 33.74 4.60
N ASN A 169 -8.31 33.03 5.05
CA ASN A 169 -9.56 33.54 5.61
C ASN A 169 -10.35 34.47 4.66
N THR A 170 -10.12 34.38 3.35
CA THR A 170 -10.81 35.22 2.36
C THR A 170 -12.10 34.60 1.86
N THR A 171 -12.23 33.28 1.89
CA THR A 171 -13.41 32.53 1.42
C THR A 171 -13.66 31.31 2.30
N LYS A 172 -14.86 30.73 2.20
CA LYS A 172 -15.23 29.51 2.91
C LYS A 172 -15.27 28.30 1.98
N GLU A 173 -14.85 27.17 2.51
CA GLU A 173 -14.91 25.87 1.83
C GLU A 173 -15.63 24.83 2.71
N PRO A 174 -16.33 23.85 2.12
CA PRO A 174 -16.97 22.80 2.90
C PRO A 174 -15.93 21.88 3.54
N SER A 175 -16.12 21.53 4.80
CA SER A 175 -15.27 20.58 5.51
C SER A 175 -15.33 19.20 4.88
N LEU A 176 -16.54 18.76 4.51
CA LEU A 176 -16.86 17.50 3.82
C LEU A 176 -17.88 17.75 2.70
N LEU A 177 -17.96 16.86 1.73
CA LEU A 177 -19.03 16.89 0.72
C LEU A 177 -20.20 15.97 1.13
N PRO A 178 -21.46 16.44 1.10
CA PRO A 178 -22.62 15.67 1.56
C PRO A 178 -23.01 14.56 0.55
N THR A 179 -22.14 13.60 0.35
CA THR A 179 -22.32 12.51 -0.63
C THR A 179 -23.57 11.69 -0.33
N THR A 180 -24.38 11.41 -1.37
CA THR A 180 -25.62 10.65 -1.24
C THR A 180 -25.40 9.13 -1.26
N TYR A 181 -24.18 8.69 -1.48
CA TYR A 181 -23.76 7.28 -1.46
C TYR A 181 -22.36 7.15 -0.80
N PRO A 182 -21.97 5.97 -0.27
CA PRO A 182 -20.67 5.77 0.38
C PRO A 182 -19.53 5.83 -0.62
N ASN A 183 -19.16 7.02 -1.08
CA ASN A 183 -18.14 7.22 -2.08
C ASN A 183 -16.76 6.69 -1.64
N VAL A 184 -16.49 6.66 -0.35
CA VAL A 184 -15.26 6.09 0.21
C VAL A 184 -15.04 4.62 -0.15
N LEU A 185 -16.12 3.86 -0.41
CA LEU A 185 -16.06 2.47 -0.88
C LEU A 185 -16.10 2.35 -2.41
N VAL A 186 -16.66 3.35 -3.11
CA VAL A 186 -16.78 3.32 -4.58
C VAL A 186 -15.49 3.76 -5.25
N SER A 187 -14.88 4.85 -4.77
CA SER A 187 -13.69 5.43 -5.39
C SER A 187 -12.42 4.88 -4.75
N ALA A 188 -11.62 4.15 -5.54
CA ALA A 188 -10.32 3.70 -5.10
C ALA A 188 -9.46 4.87 -4.62
N ASN A 189 -8.81 4.71 -3.47
CA ASN A 189 -7.96 5.73 -2.87
C ASN A 189 -6.67 5.12 -2.35
N GLN A 190 -5.54 5.74 -2.71
CA GLN A 190 -4.23 5.39 -2.21
C GLN A 190 -3.58 6.63 -1.60
N GLY A 191 -3.13 6.51 -0.36
CA GLY A 191 -2.44 7.59 0.36
C GLY A 191 -1.28 7.07 1.16
N ILE A 192 -0.14 7.75 1.05
CA ILE A 192 1.07 7.45 1.81
C ILE A 192 1.31 8.64 2.73
N ALA A 193 1.19 8.41 4.03
CA ALA A 193 1.47 9.39 5.07
C ALA A 193 2.74 9.02 5.84
N VAL A 194 3.04 9.78 6.87
CA VAL A 194 4.16 9.49 7.77
C VAL A 194 3.70 8.45 8.80
N GLY A 195 4.35 7.30 8.83
CA GLY A 195 4.05 6.21 9.76
C GLY A 195 2.77 5.41 9.47
N MET A 196 1.98 5.79 8.46
CA MET A 196 0.78 5.07 8.05
C MET A 196 0.45 5.27 6.57
N ALA A 197 -0.36 4.39 6.05
CA ALA A 197 -0.86 4.46 4.68
C ALA A 197 -2.36 4.16 4.65
N SER A 198 -3.01 4.56 3.57
CA SER A 198 -4.37 4.16 3.22
C SER A 198 -4.36 3.54 1.84
N GLN A 199 -5.01 2.41 1.67
CA GLN A 199 -5.24 1.79 0.37
C GLN A 199 -6.64 1.18 0.37
N ILE A 200 -7.57 1.91 -0.21
CA ILE A 200 -8.97 1.52 -0.33
C ILE A 200 -9.20 1.07 -1.77
N CYS A 201 -9.59 -0.18 -1.93
CA CYS A 201 -10.03 -0.71 -3.22
C CYS A 201 -11.40 -0.09 -3.56
N GLY A 202 -11.61 0.25 -4.83
CA GLY A 202 -12.94 0.62 -5.31
C GLY A 202 -13.84 -0.60 -5.45
N PHE A 203 -15.12 -0.43 -5.14
CA PHE A 203 -16.15 -1.43 -5.35
C PHE A 203 -17.20 -0.92 -6.36
N ASN A 204 -17.95 -1.86 -6.94
CA ASN A 204 -19.03 -1.51 -7.85
C ASN A 204 -20.10 -0.66 -7.15
N LEU A 205 -20.46 0.48 -7.75
CA LEU A 205 -21.45 1.42 -7.18
C LEU A 205 -22.80 0.75 -6.90
N GLY A 206 -23.25 -0.11 -7.81
CA GLY A 206 -24.52 -0.83 -7.65
C GLY A 206 -24.49 -1.75 -6.43
N GLU A 207 -23.42 -2.51 -6.25
CA GLU A 207 -23.21 -3.40 -5.10
C GLU A 207 -23.08 -2.62 -3.79
N VAL A 208 -22.35 -1.49 -3.78
CA VAL A 208 -22.22 -0.63 -2.60
C VAL A 208 -23.58 -0.06 -2.19
N CYS A 209 -24.39 0.42 -3.15
CA CYS A 209 -25.74 0.90 -2.85
C CYS A 209 -26.63 -0.22 -2.30
N GLU A 210 -26.60 -1.41 -2.90
CA GLU A 210 -27.38 -2.57 -2.41
C GLU A 210 -26.99 -2.97 -1.00
N THR A 211 -25.69 -3.09 -0.75
CA THR A 211 -25.14 -3.46 0.56
C THR A 211 -25.51 -2.41 1.61
N THR A 212 -25.44 -1.12 1.28
CA THR A 212 -25.80 -0.03 2.19
C THR A 212 -27.30 -0.05 2.49
N ILE A 213 -28.15 -0.29 1.49
CA ILE A 213 -29.61 -0.43 1.67
C ILE A 213 -29.94 -1.65 2.56
N ALA A 214 -29.28 -2.77 2.32
CA ALA A 214 -29.45 -3.98 3.11
C ALA A 214 -29.00 -3.77 4.57
N TYR A 215 -27.86 -3.11 4.77
CA TYR A 215 -27.34 -2.73 6.09
C TYR A 215 -28.30 -1.78 6.85
N LEU A 216 -28.84 -0.77 6.16
CA LEU A 216 -29.82 0.15 6.74
C LEU A 216 -31.11 -0.55 7.17
N LYS A 217 -31.54 -1.59 6.45
CA LYS A 217 -32.72 -2.40 6.81
C LYS A 217 -32.38 -3.39 7.94
N ASN A 218 -31.20 -3.97 7.93
CA ASN A 218 -30.74 -4.95 8.90
C ASN A 218 -29.23 -4.76 9.16
N PRO A 219 -28.80 -4.18 10.30
CA PRO A 219 -27.40 -4.00 10.65
C PRO A 219 -26.58 -5.30 10.76
N ALA A 220 -27.23 -6.45 10.92
CA ALA A 220 -26.61 -7.78 10.94
C ALA A 220 -26.53 -8.42 9.54
N HIS A 221 -26.71 -7.65 8.47
CA HIS A 221 -26.62 -8.12 7.10
C HIS A 221 -25.22 -8.67 6.78
N ASP A 222 -25.15 -9.85 6.14
CA ASP A 222 -23.89 -10.40 5.65
C ASP A 222 -23.40 -9.60 4.42
N ILE A 223 -22.40 -8.77 4.63
CA ILE A 223 -21.84 -7.86 3.61
C ILE A 223 -21.37 -8.63 2.37
N ALA A 224 -20.75 -9.79 2.56
CA ALA A 224 -20.24 -10.61 1.46
C ALA A 224 -21.33 -11.15 0.52
N SER A 225 -22.60 -11.16 0.97
CA SER A 225 -23.74 -11.59 0.13
C SER A 225 -24.14 -10.57 -0.92
N THR A 226 -23.80 -9.29 -0.75
CA THR A 226 -24.20 -8.20 -1.65
C THR A 226 -23.02 -7.40 -2.20
N LEU A 227 -21.89 -7.37 -1.51
CA LEU A 227 -20.63 -6.79 -1.96
C LEU A 227 -19.71 -7.94 -2.35
N LEU A 228 -19.62 -8.22 -3.65
CA LEU A 228 -19.01 -9.48 -4.13
C LEU A 228 -17.47 -9.47 -4.06
N ALA A 229 -16.84 -8.42 -4.60
CA ALA A 229 -15.40 -8.21 -4.58
C ALA A 229 -15.06 -6.79 -5.03
N PRO A 230 -13.83 -6.29 -4.88
CA PRO A 230 -13.39 -5.06 -5.53
C PRO A 230 -13.61 -5.08 -7.03
N ASP A 231 -13.89 -3.90 -7.61
CA ASP A 231 -14.09 -3.71 -9.04
C ASP A 231 -13.11 -2.63 -9.53
N PHE A 232 -12.25 -2.99 -10.50
CA PHE A 232 -11.16 -2.13 -10.94
C PHE A 232 -11.44 -1.50 -12.31
N PRO A 233 -11.06 -0.24 -12.52
CA PRO A 233 -11.30 0.44 -13.80
C PRO A 233 -10.54 -0.20 -14.98
N THR A 234 -9.43 -0.87 -14.74
CA THR A 234 -8.66 -1.60 -15.75
C THR A 234 -9.21 -2.99 -16.07
N GLY A 235 -10.25 -3.44 -15.36
CA GLY A 235 -10.80 -4.79 -15.50
C GLY A 235 -9.92 -5.85 -14.83
N GLY A 236 -9.64 -6.93 -15.57
CA GLY A 236 -8.90 -8.07 -15.06
C GLY A 236 -9.77 -9.10 -14.33
N GLN A 237 -9.11 -10.04 -13.67
CA GLN A 237 -9.75 -11.09 -12.87
C GLN A 237 -9.28 -11.01 -11.43
N VAL A 238 -10.19 -10.86 -10.48
CA VAL A 238 -9.91 -11.00 -9.04
C VAL A 238 -10.04 -12.46 -8.67
N ILE A 239 -8.97 -13.02 -8.10
CA ILE A 239 -8.98 -14.37 -7.54
C ILE A 239 -9.45 -14.26 -6.10
N CYS A 240 -10.65 -14.74 -5.84
CA CYS A 240 -11.29 -14.71 -4.55
C CYS A 240 -11.08 -16.02 -3.79
N ASP A 241 -10.41 -15.95 -2.65
CA ASP A 241 -10.59 -16.88 -1.54
C ASP A 241 -11.63 -16.27 -0.60
N GLY A 242 -12.64 -17.03 -0.22
CA GLY A 242 -13.73 -16.54 0.64
C GLY A 242 -13.23 -16.08 2.02
N ASN A 243 -12.14 -16.66 2.53
CA ASN A 243 -11.55 -16.30 3.80
C ASN A 243 -10.78 -14.96 3.70
N ASP A 244 -10.00 -14.76 2.63
CA ASP A 244 -9.24 -13.53 2.41
C ASP A 244 -10.18 -12.34 2.22
N LEU A 245 -11.24 -12.51 1.45
CA LEU A 245 -12.24 -11.47 1.22
C LEU A 245 -12.99 -11.09 2.51
N ARG A 246 -13.39 -12.10 3.30
CA ARG A 246 -14.05 -11.88 4.59
C ARG A 246 -13.12 -11.16 5.58
N ALA A 247 -11.84 -11.52 5.63
CA ALA A 247 -10.85 -10.83 6.46
C ALA A 247 -10.74 -9.34 6.09
N ILE A 248 -10.78 -9.00 4.79
CA ILE A 248 -10.78 -7.62 4.32
C ILE A 248 -12.07 -6.89 4.76
N TYR A 249 -13.22 -7.54 4.65
CA TYR A 249 -14.50 -6.92 5.02
C TYR A 249 -14.63 -6.70 6.52
N ASP A 250 -14.08 -7.60 7.33
CA ASP A 250 -14.15 -7.51 8.79
C ASP A 250 -13.10 -6.53 9.36
N THR A 251 -11.87 -6.54 8.80
CA THR A 251 -10.74 -5.82 9.41
C THR A 251 -10.26 -4.60 8.61
N GLY A 252 -10.63 -4.48 7.35
CA GLY A 252 -10.10 -3.48 6.41
C GLY A 252 -8.67 -3.77 5.95
N ARG A 253 -8.13 -4.97 6.24
CA ARG A 253 -6.76 -5.36 5.87
C ARG A 253 -6.74 -6.71 5.19
N GLY A 254 -5.87 -6.84 4.19
CA GLY A 254 -5.67 -8.09 3.46
C GLY A 254 -5.04 -7.85 2.10
N GLY A 255 -4.99 -8.89 1.29
CA GLY A 255 -4.49 -8.79 -0.09
C GLY A 255 -5.32 -9.68 -1.01
N LEU A 256 -5.58 -9.19 -2.20
CA LEU A 256 -6.30 -9.93 -3.25
C LEU A 256 -5.41 -10.06 -4.47
N LYS A 257 -5.35 -11.25 -5.04
CA LYS A 257 -4.65 -11.48 -6.30
C LYS A 257 -5.51 -10.99 -7.46
N VAL A 258 -4.92 -10.20 -8.35
CA VAL A 258 -5.57 -9.71 -9.57
C VAL A 258 -4.75 -10.19 -10.76
N ARG A 259 -5.41 -10.78 -11.76
CA ARG A 259 -4.81 -11.27 -13.00
C ARG A 259 -5.22 -10.45 -14.19
N ALA A 260 -4.33 -10.37 -15.18
CA ALA A 260 -4.63 -9.89 -16.52
C ALA A 260 -5.60 -10.84 -17.24
N ARG A 261 -6.40 -10.27 -18.15
CA ARG A 261 -7.22 -11.04 -19.09
C ARG A 261 -6.57 -11.07 -20.46
N TRP A 262 -6.64 -12.23 -21.10
CA TRP A 262 -6.02 -12.46 -22.39
C TRP A 262 -6.85 -13.39 -23.26
N ARG A 263 -6.54 -13.39 -24.52
CA ARG A 263 -7.07 -14.32 -25.52
C ARG A 263 -5.95 -14.77 -26.45
N TYR A 264 -6.10 -15.93 -27.04
CA TYR A 264 -5.14 -16.47 -28.00
C TYR A 264 -5.69 -16.43 -29.42
N ASP A 265 -4.99 -15.72 -30.31
CA ASP A 265 -5.24 -15.76 -31.74
C ASP A 265 -4.42 -16.90 -32.38
N LYS A 266 -5.12 -17.97 -32.73
CA LYS A 266 -4.51 -19.16 -33.37
C LYS A 266 -3.94 -18.89 -34.76
N LYS A 267 -4.46 -17.88 -35.50
CA LYS A 267 -4.02 -17.60 -36.87
C LYS A 267 -2.67 -16.91 -36.88
N GLU A 268 -2.53 -15.95 -36.00
CA GLU A 268 -1.33 -15.12 -35.86
C GLU A 268 -0.32 -15.74 -34.86
N ASN A 269 -0.74 -16.75 -34.09
CA ASN A 269 0.06 -17.36 -32.99
C ASN A 269 0.47 -16.34 -31.94
N VAL A 270 -0.48 -15.46 -31.55
CA VAL A 270 -0.27 -14.33 -30.63
C VAL A 270 -1.19 -14.45 -29.42
N ILE A 271 -0.65 -14.18 -28.22
CA ILE A 271 -1.46 -13.90 -27.04
C ILE A 271 -1.72 -12.39 -27.01
N GLU A 272 -2.99 -12.01 -26.99
CA GLU A 272 -3.43 -10.64 -26.81
C GLU A 272 -3.91 -10.44 -25.36
N VAL A 273 -3.19 -9.66 -24.58
CA VAL A 273 -3.62 -9.21 -23.26
C VAL A 273 -4.37 -7.90 -23.44
N TYR A 274 -5.63 -7.84 -23.00
CA TYR A 274 -6.53 -6.71 -23.18
C TYR A 274 -7.01 -6.06 -21.87
N GLU A 275 -6.73 -6.64 -20.72
CA GLU A 275 -6.92 -6.09 -19.39
C GLU A 275 -5.75 -6.48 -18.49
N ILE A 276 -5.26 -5.55 -17.67
CA ILE A 276 -4.13 -5.76 -16.77
C ILE A 276 -4.52 -5.38 -15.33
N PRO A 277 -3.80 -5.89 -14.31
CA PRO A 277 -4.01 -5.47 -12.93
C PRO A 277 -3.87 -3.95 -12.76
N TYR A 278 -4.73 -3.36 -11.94
CA TYR A 278 -4.74 -1.91 -11.67
C TYR A 278 -3.44 -1.38 -11.02
N SER A 279 -2.66 -2.28 -10.41
CA SER A 279 -1.40 -1.97 -9.73
C SER A 279 -0.19 -1.82 -10.66
N THR A 280 -0.34 -2.11 -11.96
CA THR A 280 0.78 -2.14 -12.91
C THR A 280 0.52 -1.35 -14.18
N THR A 281 1.56 -1.20 -15.02
CA THR A 281 1.47 -0.57 -16.34
C THR A 281 1.99 -1.50 -17.43
N ILE A 282 1.64 -1.22 -18.67
CA ILE A 282 2.09 -2.00 -19.84
C ILE A 282 3.61 -2.07 -19.87
N GLU A 283 4.28 -0.93 -19.69
CA GLU A 283 5.74 -0.83 -19.76
C GLU A 283 6.42 -1.63 -18.64
N ALA A 284 5.85 -1.65 -17.43
CA ALA A 284 6.37 -2.46 -16.33
C ALA A 284 6.31 -3.96 -16.65
N ILE A 285 5.27 -4.41 -17.34
CA ILE A 285 5.13 -5.78 -17.82
C ILE A 285 6.17 -6.07 -18.92
N LEU A 286 6.28 -5.18 -19.91
CA LEU A 286 7.27 -5.29 -20.99
C LEU A 286 8.70 -5.38 -20.46
N ASP A 287 9.07 -4.44 -19.58
CA ASP A 287 10.40 -4.39 -18.96
C ASP A 287 10.71 -5.70 -18.21
N LYS A 288 9.73 -6.22 -17.44
CA LYS A 288 9.90 -7.45 -16.68
C LYS A 288 10.03 -8.69 -17.56
N VAL A 289 9.24 -8.80 -18.61
CA VAL A 289 9.34 -9.90 -19.56
C VAL A 289 10.67 -9.84 -20.32
N ALA A 290 11.11 -8.65 -20.75
CA ALA A 290 12.41 -8.48 -21.41
C ALA A 290 13.57 -8.91 -20.49
N GLU A 291 13.53 -8.58 -19.20
CA GLU A 291 14.48 -9.06 -18.20
C GLU A 291 14.51 -10.60 -18.13
N LEU A 292 13.33 -11.25 -18.07
CA LEU A 292 13.22 -12.70 -17.99
C LEU A 292 13.72 -13.41 -19.26
N VAL A 293 13.46 -12.83 -20.43
CA VAL A 293 13.97 -13.35 -21.71
C VAL A 293 15.49 -13.23 -21.77
N LYS A 294 16.07 -12.08 -21.37
CA LYS A 294 17.52 -11.88 -21.30
C LYS A 294 18.18 -12.84 -20.30
N ALA A 295 17.50 -13.12 -19.19
CA ALA A 295 17.98 -14.08 -18.19
C ALA A 295 17.80 -15.56 -18.62
N GLY A 296 17.22 -15.83 -19.79
CA GLY A 296 16.95 -17.16 -20.29
C GLY A 296 15.86 -17.94 -19.58
N LYS A 297 15.10 -17.28 -18.69
CA LYS A 297 14.02 -17.88 -17.90
C LYS A 297 12.73 -18.07 -18.72
N VAL A 298 12.51 -17.22 -19.72
CA VAL A 298 11.39 -17.31 -20.66
C VAL A 298 11.99 -17.36 -22.07
N LYS A 299 11.87 -18.50 -22.73
CA LYS A 299 12.43 -18.78 -24.07
C LYS A 299 11.35 -18.89 -25.14
N GLU A 300 10.11 -18.96 -24.71
CA GLU A 300 8.90 -19.26 -25.49
C GLU A 300 8.42 -18.08 -26.33
N ILE A 301 8.77 -16.87 -25.94
CA ILE A 301 8.35 -15.61 -26.58
C ILE A 301 9.28 -15.30 -27.77
N ALA A 302 8.70 -14.95 -28.92
CA ALA A 302 9.40 -14.49 -30.09
C ALA A 302 9.53 -12.97 -30.10
N ASP A 303 8.44 -12.24 -29.85
CA ASP A 303 8.39 -10.77 -29.77
C ASP A 303 7.25 -10.31 -28.84
N MET A 304 7.28 -9.05 -28.43
CA MET A 304 6.27 -8.46 -27.58
C MET A 304 6.11 -6.99 -27.90
N ARG A 305 4.85 -6.56 -28.13
CA ARG A 305 4.53 -5.20 -28.60
C ARG A 305 3.34 -4.63 -27.86
N ASP A 306 3.40 -3.32 -27.61
CA ASP A 306 2.22 -2.53 -27.21
C ASP A 306 1.47 -2.09 -28.50
N GLU A 307 0.27 -2.62 -28.68
CA GLU A 307 -0.64 -2.30 -29.79
C GLU A 307 -1.89 -1.54 -29.28
N THR A 308 -1.78 -0.90 -28.13
CA THR A 308 -2.84 -0.10 -27.52
C THR A 308 -3.26 1.05 -28.43
N ASP A 309 -4.54 1.15 -28.73
CA ASP A 309 -5.12 2.18 -29.55
C ASP A 309 -6.40 2.77 -28.96
N LEU A 310 -7.20 3.46 -29.78
CA LEU A 310 -8.49 4.04 -29.34
C LEU A 310 -9.55 3.01 -28.95
N SER A 311 -9.39 1.73 -29.35
CA SER A 311 -10.31 0.65 -28.98
C SER A 311 -10.02 0.07 -27.59
N GLY A 312 -8.85 0.34 -27.04
CA GLY A 312 -8.46 -0.08 -25.71
C GLY A 312 -7.04 -0.62 -25.61
N LEU A 313 -6.72 -1.15 -24.44
CA LEU A 313 -5.44 -1.79 -24.14
C LEU A 313 -5.28 -3.07 -24.98
N LYS A 314 -4.12 -3.21 -25.61
CA LYS A 314 -3.73 -4.42 -26.33
C LYS A 314 -2.22 -4.63 -26.25
N LEU A 315 -1.80 -5.60 -25.46
CA LEU A 315 -0.42 -6.06 -25.40
C LEU A 315 -0.32 -7.37 -26.15
N ALA A 316 0.41 -7.39 -27.27
CA ALA A 316 0.60 -8.55 -28.13
C ALA A 316 1.89 -9.29 -27.75
N ILE A 317 1.79 -10.61 -27.54
CA ILE A 317 2.91 -11.50 -27.24
C ILE A 317 2.98 -12.57 -28.32
N ASP A 318 3.96 -12.47 -29.22
CA ASP A 318 4.20 -13.43 -30.29
C ASP A 318 4.87 -14.69 -29.75
N LEU A 319 4.30 -15.83 -30.03
CA LEU A 319 4.79 -17.12 -29.57
C LEU A 319 5.73 -17.77 -30.59
N LYS A 320 6.73 -18.49 -30.09
CA LYS A 320 7.46 -19.42 -30.94
C LYS A 320 6.59 -20.62 -31.31
N ARG A 321 6.94 -21.29 -32.41
CA ARG A 321 6.19 -22.47 -32.88
C ARG A 321 6.17 -23.58 -31.84
N GLY A 322 4.99 -24.15 -31.61
CA GLY A 322 4.80 -25.30 -30.71
C GLY A 322 4.72 -24.94 -29.24
N VAL A 323 4.63 -23.65 -28.89
CA VAL A 323 4.42 -23.21 -27.49
C VAL A 323 2.95 -23.31 -27.14
N ASP A 324 2.68 -23.87 -25.97
CA ASP A 324 1.36 -23.89 -25.35
C ASP A 324 1.07 -22.55 -24.67
N PRO A 325 0.06 -21.77 -25.12
CA PRO A 325 -0.23 -20.44 -24.58
C PRO A 325 -0.67 -20.48 -23.12
N ASP A 326 -1.42 -21.51 -22.68
CA ASP A 326 -1.91 -21.60 -21.31
C ASP A 326 -0.76 -21.85 -20.33
N LYS A 327 0.18 -22.75 -20.68
CA LYS A 327 1.38 -22.99 -19.87
C LYS A 327 2.29 -21.75 -19.80
N LEU A 328 2.44 -21.02 -20.91
CA LEU A 328 3.22 -19.80 -20.91
C LEU A 328 2.57 -18.74 -20.03
N MET A 329 1.25 -18.53 -20.14
CA MET A 329 0.55 -17.55 -19.31
C MET A 329 0.60 -17.90 -17.82
N ALA A 330 0.48 -19.17 -17.45
CA ALA A 330 0.67 -19.61 -16.07
C ALA A 330 2.06 -19.28 -15.54
N LYS A 331 3.10 -19.43 -16.38
CA LYS A 331 4.48 -19.04 -16.07
C LYS A 331 4.64 -17.54 -15.96
N LEU A 332 4.05 -16.75 -16.84
CA LEU A 332 4.08 -15.28 -16.83
C LEU A 332 3.34 -14.70 -15.62
N TYR A 333 2.21 -15.24 -15.24
CA TYR A 333 1.48 -14.86 -14.02
C TYR A 333 2.34 -14.98 -12.75
N ARG A 334 3.21 -15.98 -12.69
CA ARG A 334 4.12 -16.18 -11.55
C ARG A 334 5.31 -15.25 -11.52
N LEU A 335 5.83 -14.88 -12.70
CA LEU A 335 7.11 -14.19 -12.85
C LEU A 335 7.00 -12.71 -13.17
N THR A 336 5.80 -12.22 -13.51
CA THR A 336 5.57 -10.86 -14.01
C THR A 336 4.37 -10.20 -13.33
N PRO A 337 4.22 -8.87 -13.42
CA PRO A 337 3.03 -8.16 -12.93
C PRO A 337 1.72 -8.43 -13.71
N LEU A 338 1.68 -9.39 -14.64
CA LEU A 338 0.42 -9.88 -15.23
C LEU A 338 -0.50 -10.52 -14.17
N GLN A 339 0.05 -10.95 -13.05
CA GLN A 339 -0.66 -11.20 -11.80
C GLN A 339 0.04 -10.45 -10.69
N ASP A 340 -0.72 -9.70 -9.91
CA ASP A 340 -0.20 -8.94 -8.78
C ASP A 340 -1.13 -9.02 -7.58
N THR A 341 -0.63 -8.69 -6.40
CA THR A 341 -1.41 -8.65 -5.16
C THR A 341 -1.75 -7.23 -4.81
N VAL A 342 -3.03 -6.89 -4.88
CA VAL A 342 -3.55 -5.60 -4.41
C VAL A 342 -3.76 -5.69 -2.90
N SER A 343 -2.92 -4.98 -2.16
CA SER A 343 -3.05 -4.88 -0.70
C SER A 343 -4.19 -3.94 -0.33
N CYS A 344 -4.98 -4.31 0.67
CA CYS A 344 -6.04 -3.49 1.24
C CYS A 344 -5.60 -2.99 2.62
N ASN A 345 -5.82 -1.71 2.89
CA ASN A 345 -5.65 -1.07 4.19
C ASN A 345 -6.64 0.11 4.26
N PHE A 346 -7.85 -0.15 4.74
CA PHE A 346 -8.94 0.81 4.77
C PHE A 346 -8.79 1.77 5.95
N ASN A 347 -7.80 2.64 5.83
CA ASN A 347 -7.51 3.68 6.80
C ASN A 347 -8.20 4.98 6.37
N ILE A 348 -9.12 5.48 7.20
CA ILE A 348 -9.99 6.61 6.90
C ILE A 348 -9.97 7.56 8.09
N LEU A 349 -10.08 8.86 7.83
CA LEU A 349 -10.25 9.87 8.88
C LEU A 349 -11.71 9.94 9.31
N ILE A 350 -11.94 9.75 10.59
CA ILE A 350 -13.24 9.98 11.24
C ILE A 350 -13.05 11.04 12.31
N GLY A 351 -13.66 12.20 12.11
CA GLY A 351 -13.48 13.34 13.00
C GLY A 351 -12.01 13.77 13.14
N GLY A 352 -11.23 13.71 12.05
CA GLY A 352 -9.80 14.04 12.03
C GLY A 352 -8.86 12.95 12.59
N MET A 353 -9.39 11.81 13.03
CA MET A 353 -8.61 10.71 13.59
C MET A 353 -8.51 9.54 12.59
N PRO A 354 -7.31 9.05 12.24
CA PRO A 354 -7.15 7.92 11.34
C PRO A 354 -7.59 6.62 12.02
N ARG A 355 -8.47 5.87 11.36
CA ARG A 355 -8.98 4.57 11.81
C ARG A 355 -8.94 3.56 10.68
N VAL A 356 -8.41 2.38 10.95
CA VAL A 356 -8.51 1.23 10.03
C VAL A 356 -9.78 0.48 10.40
N MET A 357 -10.68 0.33 9.44
CA MET A 357 -12.01 -0.25 9.67
C MET A 357 -12.37 -1.21 8.55
N GLY A 358 -13.12 -2.24 8.89
CA GLY A 358 -13.80 -3.09 7.92
C GLY A 358 -14.97 -2.36 7.22
N VAL A 359 -15.53 -2.99 6.21
CA VAL A 359 -16.63 -2.41 5.41
C VAL A 359 -17.84 -2.10 6.30
N GLY A 360 -18.19 -2.98 7.24
CA GLY A 360 -19.29 -2.76 8.18
C GLY A 360 -19.11 -1.49 9.01
N GLY A 361 -17.92 -1.28 9.57
CA GLY A 361 -17.60 -0.08 10.35
C GLY A 361 -17.64 1.20 9.47
N ILE A 362 -17.20 1.11 8.22
CA ILE A 362 -17.29 2.24 7.28
C ILE A 362 -18.74 2.58 6.95
N LEU A 363 -19.60 1.58 6.75
CA LEU A 363 -21.03 1.79 6.50
C LEU A 363 -21.74 2.37 7.72
N GLU A 364 -21.37 1.97 8.94
CA GLU A 364 -21.88 2.52 10.18
C GLU A 364 -21.56 4.02 10.30
N GLU A 365 -20.28 4.38 10.17
CA GLU A 365 -19.83 5.78 10.26
C GLU A 365 -20.43 6.64 9.13
N TRP A 366 -20.46 6.13 7.89
CA TRP A 366 -21.06 6.85 6.78
C TRP A 366 -22.57 7.05 6.98
N THR A 367 -23.29 6.03 7.46
CA THR A 367 -24.73 6.11 7.73
C THR A 367 -25.05 7.12 8.82
N ALA A 368 -24.25 7.13 9.90
CA ALA A 368 -24.40 8.11 10.97
C ALA A 368 -24.20 9.54 10.44
N TRP A 369 -23.10 9.75 9.70
CA TRP A 369 -22.79 11.04 9.09
C TRP A 369 -23.85 11.46 8.05
N ARG A 370 -24.28 10.56 7.15
CA ARG A 370 -25.34 10.88 6.15
C ARG A 370 -26.68 11.20 6.83
N THR A 371 -27.02 10.51 7.89
CA THR A 371 -28.22 10.78 8.69
C THR A 371 -28.20 12.22 9.20
N GLU A 372 -27.07 12.69 9.70
CA GLU A 372 -26.93 14.07 10.17
C GLU A 372 -27.03 15.08 9.01
N CYS A 373 -26.41 14.83 7.86
CA CYS A 373 -26.56 15.66 6.67
C CYS A 373 -28.03 15.79 6.24
N VAL A 374 -28.79 14.69 6.23
CA VAL A 374 -30.22 14.71 5.87
C VAL A 374 -31.05 15.45 6.90
N LYS A 375 -30.81 15.29 8.22
CA LYS A 375 -31.46 16.04 9.27
C LYS A 375 -31.24 17.54 9.12
N ARG A 376 -29.99 17.97 8.94
CA ARG A 376 -29.62 19.38 8.75
C ARG A 376 -30.35 19.98 7.52
N ARG A 377 -30.34 19.26 6.40
CA ARG A 377 -31.09 19.64 5.19
C ARG A 377 -32.57 19.81 5.46
N VAL A 378 -33.20 18.83 6.09
CA VAL A 378 -34.63 18.88 6.41
C VAL A 378 -34.93 20.03 7.36
N TYR A 379 -34.11 20.24 8.37
CA TYR A 379 -34.25 21.38 9.30
C TYR A 379 -34.08 22.72 8.57
N PHE A 380 -33.14 22.85 7.67
CA PHE A 380 -32.96 24.07 6.87
C PHE A 380 -34.19 24.38 5.99
N ILE A 381 -34.77 23.37 5.35
CA ILE A 381 -35.97 23.50 4.54
C ILE A 381 -37.14 23.86 5.45
N LEU A 382 -37.29 23.19 6.59
CA LEU A 382 -38.29 23.46 7.59
C LEU A 382 -38.26 24.92 8.03
N LYS A 383 -37.10 25.42 8.44
CA LYS A 383 -36.94 26.79 8.89
C LYS A 383 -37.33 27.81 7.80
N LYS A 384 -36.83 27.60 6.57
CA LYS A 384 -37.25 28.46 5.43
C LYS A 384 -38.77 28.48 5.21
N LYS A 385 -39.44 27.34 5.39
CA LYS A 385 -40.89 27.25 5.24
C LYS A 385 -41.60 27.91 6.42
N GLN A 386 -41.10 27.75 7.63
CA GLN A 386 -41.64 28.43 8.82
C GLN A 386 -41.48 29.96 8.70
N ASP A 387 -40.32 30.46 8.27
CA ASP A 387 -40.09 31.89 8.02
C ASP A 387 -41.09 32.43 6.96
N LYS A 388 -41.27 31.67 5.86
CA LYS A 388 -42.26 32.03 4.83
C LYS A 388 -43.69 32.02 5.37
N LEU A 389 -44.05 31.01 6.15
CA LEU A 389 -45.38 30.93 6.78
C LEU A 389 -45.63 32.12 7.71
N HIS A 390 -44.61 32.49 8.50
CA HIS A 390 -44.66 33.63 9.41
C HIS A 390 -44.94 34.94 8.66
N LEU A 391 -44.27 35.18 7.53
CA LEU A 391 -44.57 36.36 6.68
C LEU A 391 -45.99 36.35 6.12
N LEU A 392 -46.46 35.17 5.64
CA LEU A 392 -47.82 35.04 5.11
C LEU A 392 -48.91 35.20 6.16
N GLN A 393 -48.63 34.82 7.42
CA GLN A 393 -49.57 35.07 8.54
C GLN A 393 -49.70 36.56 8.84
N GLY A 394 -48.61 37.33 8.80
CA GLY A 394 -48.66 38.80 8.89
C GLY A 394 -49.48 39.40 7.76
N LEU A 395 -49.25 38.97 6.53
CA LEU A 395 -50.01 39.39 5.37
C LEU A 395 -51.50 39.09 5.52
N LYS A 396 -51.89 37.91 6.03
CA LYS A 396 -53.25 37.51 6.25
C LYS A 396 -53.99 38.47 7.22
N ARG A 397 -53.33 38.99 8.26
CA ARG A 397 -53.92 39.97 9.22
C ARG A 397 -54.19 41.29 8.55
N ILE A 398 -53.31 41.76 7.67
CA ILE A 398 -53.48 43.01 6.95
C ILE A 398 -54.58 42.91 5.87
N LEU A 399 -54.80 41.73 5.31
CA LEU A 399 -55.87 41.50 4.33
C LEU A 399 -57.25 41.70 4.87
N LEU A 400 -57.47 41.61 6.17
CA LEU A 400 -58.75 41.87 6.82
C LEU A 400 -59.05 43.33 6.75
N ASP A 401 -58.10 44.26 6.60
CA ASP A 401 -58.30 45.68 6.50
C ASP A 401 -57.16 46.37 5.74
N ILE A 402 -57.13 46.21 4.42
CA ILE A 402 -56.12 46.78 3.53
C ILE A 402 -56.14 48.28 3.50
N ASP A 403 -57.32 48.85 3.51
CA ASP A 403 -57.56 50.33 3.46
C ASP A 403 -56.90 50.98 4.67
N ARG A 404 -57.02 50.35 5.83
CA ARG A 404 -56.31 50.80 7.05
C ARG A 404 -54.78 50.72 6.94
N ALA A 405 -54.25 49.71 6.29
CA ALA A 405 -52.80 49.60 6.09
C ALA A 405 -52.30 50.73 5.18
N ILE A 406 -53.02 51.01 4.10
CA ILE A 406 -52.67 52.09 3.17
C ILE A 406 -52.84 53.44 3.90
N GLN A 407 -53.86 53.60 4.72
CA GLN A 407 -54.04 54.77 5.50
C GLN A 407 -52.89 55.03 6.49
N ILE A 408 -52.52 54.04 7.27
CA ILE A 408 -51.37 54.14 8.19
C ILE A 408 -50.13 54.58 7.44
N ILE A 409 -49.80 53.97 6.31
CA ILE A 409 -48.55 54.30 5.51
C ILE A 409 -48.69 55.77 5.01
N ARG A 410 -49.84 56.20 4.57
CA ARG A 410 -50.02 57.55 4.02
C ARG A 410 -50.01 58.63 5.06
N GLU A 411 -50.52 58.36 6.28
CA GLU A 411 -50.62 59.32 7.36
C GLU A 411 -49.42 59.41 8.25
N THR A 412 -48.47 58.50 8.09
CA THR A 412 -47.17 58.51 8.79
C THR A 412 -46.31 59.63 8.19
N GLU A 413 -45.83 60.56 9.02
CA GLU A 413 -45.01 61.69 8.58
C GLU A 413 -43.51 61.27 8.31
N GLU A 414 -42.95 60.39 9.14
CA GLU A 414 -41.57 59.96 9.01
C GLU A 414 -41.46 58.53 8.51
N GLU A 415 -40.58 58.27 7.53
CA GLU A 415 -40.37 56.93 6.94
C GLU A 415 -40.00 55.88 8.01
N ALA A 416 -39.22 56.30 9.01
CA ALA A 416 -38.78 55.42 10.11
C ALA A 416 -39.95 54.95 11.02
N GLU A 417 -41.04 55.65 11.06
CA GLU A 417 -42.23 55.30 11.87
C GLU A 417 -43.23 54.40 11.15
N VAL A 418 -43.12 54.20 9.86
CA VAL A 418 -44.06 53.37 9.08
C VAL A 418 -44.14 51.96 9.62
N ILE A 419 -42.98 51.33 9.88
CA ILE A 419 -42.91 49.95 10.40
C ILE A 419 -43.49 49.86 11.82
N PRO A 420 -43.07 50.69 12.81
CA PRO A 420 -43.72 50.71 14.13
C PRO A 420 -45.24 50.93 14.10
N ASN A 421 -45.70 51.82 13.25
CA ASN A 421 -47.15 52.12 13.15
C ASN A 421 -47.93 50.93 12.55
N LEU A 422 -47.42 50.23 11.58
CA LEU A 422 -47.96 48.97 11.06
C LEU A 422 -47.97 47.86 12.12
N MET A 423 -46.90 47.74 12.90
CA MET A 423 -46.83 46.77 14.00
C MET A 423 -47.93 46.99 15.03
N ILE A 424 -48.16 48.24 15.47
CA ILE A 424 -49.16 48.59 16.44
C ILE A 424 -50.58 48.43 15.83
N GLY A 425 -50.74 48.89 14.59
CA GLY A 425 -52.03 48.88 13.90
C GLY A 425 -52.61 47.49 13.66
N PHE A 426 -51.83 46.52 13.44
CA PHE A 426 -52.20 45.15 13.07
C PHE A 426 -51.78 44.06 14.05
N GLY A 427 -51.00 44.40 15.07
CA GLY A 427 -50.45 43.45 16.05
C GLY A 427 -49.51 42.44 15.40
N ILE A 428 -48.67 42.89 14.46
CA ILE A 428 -47.67 42.12 13.75
C ILE A 428 -46.28 42.50 14.24
N ASP A 429 -45.28 41.63 14.01
CA ASP A 429 -43.91 41.96 14.36
C ASP A 429 -43.20 42.74 13.25
N GLN A 430 -41.96 43.16 13.54
CA GLN A 430 -41.18 44.00 12.64
C GLN A 430 -40.93 43.32 11.27
N VAL A 431 -40.55 42.03 11.25
CA VAL A 431 -40.25 41.30 10.00
C VAL A 431 -41.48 41.16 9.11
N GLN A 432 -42.65 40.96 9.72
CA GLN A 432 -43.96 40.94 9.03
C GLN A 432 -44.33 42.33 8.51
N ALA A 433 -44.11 43.38 9.28
CA ALA A 433 -44.39 44.74 8.89
C ALA A 433 -43.49 45.21 7.74
N GLU A 434 -42.19 44.94 7.79
CA GLU A 434 -41.24 45.20 6.70
C GLU A 434 -41.65 44.49 5.41
N TYR A 435 -41.99 43.18 5.48
CA TYR A 435 -42.43 42.40 4.31
C TYR A 435 -43.69 43.02 3.68
N VAL A 436 -44.60 43.50 4.49
CA VAL A 436 -45.84 44.12 4.00
C VAL A 436 -45.58 45.50 3.38
N ALA A 437 -44.75 46.33 4.00
CA ALA A 437 -44.38 47.64 3.48
C ALA A 437 -43.66 47.56 2.12
N GLU A 438 -42.92 46.51 1.88
CA GLU A 438 -42.23 46.27 0.61
C GLU A 438 -43.10 45.67 -0.50
N ILE A 439 -44.39 45.35 -0.24
CA ILE A 439 -45.24 44.78 -1.24
C ILE A 439 -45.48 45.80 -2.37
N LYS A 440 -45.17 45.40 -3.60
CA LYS A 440 -45.45 46.23 -4.79
C LYS A 440 -46.93 46.48 -4.92
N LEU A 441 -47.33 47.74 -5.13
CA LEU A 441 -48.74 48.15 -5.26
C LEU A 441 -49.58 47.27 -6.18
N ARG A 442 -49.03 46.78 -7.30
CA ARG A 442 -49.69 45.86 -8.24
C ARG A 442 -50.04 44.50 -7.61
N ASN A 443 -49.43 44.14 -6.50
CA ASN A 443 -49.63 42.87 -5.79
C ASN A 443 -50.61 42.99 -4.62
N ILE A 444 -51.24 44.19 -4.42
CA ILE A 444 -52.28 44.44 -3.42
C ILE A 444 -53.69 44.15 -3.98
N ASN A 445 -53.77 43.36 -5.05
CA ASN A 445 -55.04 42.94 -5.57
C ASN A 445 -55.59 41.71 -4.85
N LYS A 446 -56.94 41.62 -4.80
CA LYS A 446 -57.64 40.55 -4.10
C LYS A 446 -57.27 39.15 -4.56
N GLU A 447 -56.98 38.95 -5.83
CA GLU A 447 -56.63 37.66 -6.41
C GLU A 447 -55.24 37.19 -5.93
N TYR A 448 -54.23 38.07 -6.01
CA TYR A 448 -52.88 37.77 -5.53
C TYR A 448 -52.88 37.38 -4.07
N ILE A 449 -53.60 38.09 -3.27
CA ILE A 449 -53.69 37.93 -1.84
C ILE A 449 -54.40 36.61 -1.47
N LEU A 450 -55.59 36.33 -2.08
CA LEU A 450 -56.28 35.06 -1.87
C LEU A 450 -55.41 33.86 -2.26
N LYS A 451 -54.62 33.98 -3.35
CA LYS A 451 -53.67 32.96 -3.77
C LYS A 451 -52.58 32.74 -2.71
N ARG A 452 -52.02 33.81 -2.13
CA ARG A 452 -50.99 33.71 -1.10
C ARG A 452 -51.53 33.12 0.20
N VAL A 453 -52.76 33.44 0.56
CA VAL A 453 -53.42 32.86 1.75
C VAL A 453 -53.75 31.38 1.53
N ALA A 454 -54.19 30.99 0.31
CA ALA A 454 -54.41 29.57 0.00
C ALA A 454 -53.12 28.76 0.08
N GLU A 455 -51.94 29.36 -0.28
CA GLU A 455 -50.63 28.74 -0.10
C GLU A 455 -50.30 28.44 1.38
N THR A 456 -50.94 29.15 2.33
CA THR A 456 -50.65 29.01 3.78
C THR A 456 -51.03 27.63 4.32
N SER A 457 -52.17 27.06 3.88
CA SER A 457 -52.56 25.72 4.33
C SER A 457 -51.65 24.64 3.82
N ALA A 458 -51.32 24.66 2.51
CA ALA A 458 -50.39 23.71 1.93
C ALA A 458 -48.98 23.81 2.57
N LEU A 459 -48.55 25.04 2.89
CA LEU A 459 -47.27 25.26 3.55
C LEU A 459 -47.26 24.73 4.99
N GLN A 460 -48.41 24.79 5.68
CA GLN A 460 -48.57 24.27 7.03
C GLN A 460 -48.50 22.74 7.05
N ASP A 461 -49.18 22.07 6.11
CA ASP A 461 -49.13 20.62 5.93
C ASP A 461 -47.71 20.17 5.62
N GLU A 462 -46.96 20.91 4.77
CA GLU A 462 -45.56 20.63 4.46
C GLU A 462 -44.64 20.80 5.68
N ILE A 463 -44.88 21.79 6.54
CA ILE A 463 -44.14 22.01 7.78
C ILE A 463 -44.38 20.84 8.75
N GLU A 464 -45.65 20.44 8.95
CA GLU A 464 -45.98 19.30 9.80
C GLU A 464 -45.30 17.99 9.30
N ASP A 465 -45.27 17.77 7.98
CA ASP A 465 -44.59 16.62 7.38
C ASP A 465 -43.09 16.64 7.62
N LEU A 466 -42.43 17.82 7.54
CA LEU A 466 -40.99 17.97 7.80
C LEU A 466 -40.68 17.80 9.29
N GLU A 467 -41.54 18.35 10.20
CA GLU A 467 -41.38 18.15 11.65
C GLU A 467 -41.55 16.68 12.03
N ASP A 468 -42.53 15.98 11.46
CA ASP A 468 -42.71 14.54 11.63
C ASP A 468 -41.53 13.75 11.08
N THR A 469 -40.93 14.21 9.99
CA THR A 469 -39.71 13.59 9.40
C THR A 469 -38.52 13.71 10.35
N LEU A 470 -38.32 14.87 10.99
CA LEU A 470 -37.24 15.07 11.97
C LEU A 470 -37.49 14.28 13.25
N ALA A 471 -38.76 14.15 13.69
CA ALA A 471 -39.12 13.42 14.91
C ALA A 471 -38.93 11.88 14.77
N LYS A 472 -39.02 11.33 13.56
CA LYS A 472 -39.04 9.89 13.30
C LYS A 472 -37.79 9.43 12.56
N PRO A 473 -36.78 8.82 13.24
CA PRO A 473 -35.57 8.32 12.60
C PRO A 473 -35.82 7.35 11.42
N GLY A 474 -36.91 6.60 11.45
CA GLY A 474 -37.33 5.71 10.37
C GLY A 474 -37.62 6.44 9.06
N ARG A 475 -38.15 7.69 9.12
CA ARG A 475 -38.39 8.50 7.92
C ARG A 475 -37.08 9.00 7.30
N ILE A 476 -36.14 9.45 8.12
CA ILE A 476 -34.77 9.81 7.64
C ILE A 476 -34.12 8.64 6.95
N ARG A 477 -34.15 7.44 7.57
CA ARG A 477 -33.62 6.21 6.97
C ARG A 477 -34.28 5.90 5.62
N LYS A 478 -35.62 6.07 5.52
CA LYS A 478 -36.32 5.85 4.25
C LYS A 478 -35.87 6.83 3.17
N ILE A 479 -35.62 8.09 3.52
CA ILE A 479 -35.08 9.09 2.58
C ILE A 479 -33.72 8.62 2.04
N ILE A 480 -32.80 8.21 2.92
CA ILE A 480 -31.47 7.72 2.52
C ILE A 480 -31.59 6.50 1.60
N ILE A 481 -32.49 5.55 1.92
CA ILE A 481 -32.69 4.36 1.08
C ILE A 481 -33.21 4.78 -0.30
N THR A 482 -34.16 5.67 -0.40
CA THR A 482 -34.69 6.15 -1.69
C THR A 482 -33.62 6.86 -2.52
N GLU A 483 -32.79 7.68 -1.86
CA GLU A 483 -31.63 8.33 -2.53
C GLU A 483 -30.64 7.32 -3.08
N LEU A 484 -30.30 6.27 -2.32
CA LEU A 484 -29.43 5.20 -2.77
C LEU A 484 -30.03 4.40 -3.94
N GLU A 485 -31.34 4.13 -3.92
CA GLU A 485 -32.06 3.49 -5.03
C GLU A 485 -32.00 4.37 -6.30
N ASP A 486 -32.17 5.68 -6.17
CA ASP A 486 -32.05 6.62 -7.26
C ASP A 486 -30.64 6.71 -7.83
N VAL A 487 -29.62 6.76 -6.97
CA VAL A 487 -28.21 6.74 -7.38
C VAL A 487 -27.90 5.45 -8.14
N LYS A 488 -28.29 4.31 -7.59
CA LYS A 488 -28.12 3.01 -8.25
C LYS A 488 -28.78 3.00 -9.63
N LYS A 489 -30.03 3.45 -9.74
CA LYS A 489 -30.77 3.48 -11.01
C LYS A 489 -30.12 4.38 -12.06
N LYS A 490 -29.55 5.51 -11.66
CA LYS A 490 -28.99 6.50 -12.59
C LYS A 490 -27.55 6.20 -13.02
N TYR A 491 -26.72 5.66 -12.13
CA TYR A 491 -25.28 5.62 -12.29
C TYR A 491 -24.65 4.23 -12.18
N ALA A 492 -25.38 3.20 -11.73
CA ALA A 492 -24.81 1.86 -11.66
C ALA A 492 -24.42 1.36 -13.05
N VAL A 493 -23.25 0.77 -13.14
CA VAL A 493 -22.74 0.09 -14.32
C VAL A 493 -22.48 -1.37 -14.00
N SER A 494 -22.47 -2.22 -15.03
CA SER A 494 -22.07 -3.61 -14.86
C SER A 494 -20.62 -3.70 -14.35
N ARG A 495 -20.36 -4.72 -13.55
CA ARG A 495 -19.00 -5.02 -13.05
C ARG A 495 -18.02 -5.17 -14.21
N ARG A 496 -16.85 -4.58 -14.09
CA ARG A 496 -15.79 -4.63 -15.08
C ARG A 496 -14.80 -5.76 -14.78
N THR A 497 -14.46 -5.95 -13.51
CA THR A 497 -13.53 -6.99 -13.06
C THR A 497 -14.27 -8.32 -12.88
N GLU A 498 -13.81 -9.38 -13.52
CA GLU A 498 -14.34 -10.71 -13.38
C GLU A 498 -13.91 -11.32 -12.04
N ILE A 499 -14.82 -12.07 -11.41
CA ILE A 499 -14.53 -12.78 -10.16
C ILE A 499 -14.28 -14.25 -10.51
N VAL A 500 -13.12 -14.76 -10.09
CA VAL A 500 -12.74 -16.16 -10.23
C VAL A 500 -12.51 -16.72 -8.83
N TYR A 501 -13.21 -17.77 -8.48
CA TYR A 501 -13.01 -18.38 -7.18
C TYR A 501 -11.79 -19.32 -7.21
N SER A 502 -10.99 -19.33 -6.15
CA SER A 502 -9.75 -20.10 -6.07
C SER A 502 -9.97 -21.61 -6.28
N HIS A 503 -11.13 -22.14 -5.89
CA HIS A 503 -11.49 -23.55 -6.09
C HIS A 503 -11.92 -23.91 -7.52
N GLU A 504 -12.22 -22.93 -8.36
CA GLU A 504 -12.57 -23.10 -9.77
C GLU A 504 -11.34 -23.06 -10.68
N MET A 505 -10.19 -22.68 -10.11
CA MET A 505 -8.97 -22.62 -10.89
C MET A 505 -8.41 -24.01 -11.12
N PRO A 506 -7.93 -24.32 -12.34
CA PRO A 506 -7.15 -25.53 -12.56
C PRO A 506 -5.93 -25.48 -11.61
N GLU A 507 -5.60 -26.62 -11.01
CA GLU A 507 -4.38 -26.78 -10.23
C GLU A 507 -3.21 -26.21 -11.06
N GLU A 508 -2.48 -25.28 -10.47
CA GLU A 508 -1.30 -24.73 -11.15
C GLU A 508 -0.40 -25.90 -11.54
N PRO A 509 -0.01 -26.05 -12.82
CA PRO A 509 0.88 -27.12 -13.19
C PRO A 509 2.11 -27.04 -12.27
N GLU A 510 2.37 -28.12 -11.54
CA GLU A 510 3.61 -28.25 -10.76
C GLU A 510 4.76 -27.83 -11.68
N GLU A 511 5.69 -27.02 -11.14
CA GLU A 511 6.89 -26.67 -11.89
C GLU A 511 7.46 -27.95 -12.48
N GLU A 512 7.56 -28.03 -13.80
CA GLU A 512 8.40 -29.08 -14.39
C GLU A 512 9.76 -28.88 -13.71
N PRO A 513 10.20 -29.83 -12.87
CA PRO A 513 11.44 -29.68 -12.17
C PRO A 513 12.52 -29.40 -13.22
N ALA A 514 13.31 -28.35 -13.01
CA ALA A 514 14.43 -28.03 -13.89
C ALA A 514 15.18 -29.35 -14.17
N GLU A 515 15.52 -29.63 -15.45
CA GLU A 515 16.22 -30.85 -15.80
C GLU A 515 17.35 -31.08 -14.82
N ASP A 516 17.35 -32.24 -14.15
CA ASP A 516 18.37 -32.56 -13.17
C ASP A 516 19.50 -33.32 -13.86
N TYR A 517 20.69 -32.74 -13.81
CA TYR A 517 21.91 -33.29 -14.40
C TYR A 517 23.09 -33.02 -13.47
N PRO A 518 24.13 -33.83 -13.52
CA PRO A 518 25.34 -33.66 -12.69
C PRO A 518 26.05 -32.33 -12.99
N VAL A 519 26.50 -31.65 -11.94
CA VAL A 519 27.26 -30.40 -12.02
C VAL A 519 28.38 -30.37 -10.98
N HIS A 520 29.45 -29.62 -11.29
CA HIS A 520 30.51 -29.31 -10.38
C HIS A 520 30.37 -27.87 -9.90
N LEU A 521 30.43 -27.67 -8.59
CA LEU A 521 30.24 -26.37 -7.95
C LEU A 521 31.58 -25.93 -7.34
N PHE A 522 32.00 -24.71 -7.65
CA PHE A 522 33.23 -24.11 -7.15
C PHE A 522 32.87 -22.80 -6.44
N LEU A 523 33.31 -22.66 -5.19
CA LEU A 523 33.24 -21.43 -4.43
C LEU A 523 34.63 -20.88 -4.19
N SER A 524 34.85 -19.62 -4.59
CA SER A 524 36.13 -18.94 -4.32
C SER A 524 36.16 -18.28 -2.94
N ARG A 525 37.34 -17.86 -2.48
CA ARG A 525 37.54 -17.19 -1.20
C ARG A 525 36.85 -15.81 -1.16
N GLU A 526 36.83 -15.12 -2.30
CA GLU A 526 36.19 -13.79 -2.45
C GLU A 526 34.68 -13.87 -2.79
N GLY A 527 34.09 -15.09 -2.83
CA GLY A 527 32.63 -15.27 -3.01
C GLY A 527 32.18 -15.33 -4.47
N TYR A 528 33.07 -15.70 -5.40
CA TYR A 528 32.70 -16.08 -6.76
C TYR A 528 32.24 -17.54 -6.80
N PHE A 529 31.15 -17.80 -7.52
CA PHE A 529 30.58 -19.13 -7.63
C PHE A 529 30.44 -19.57 -9.09
N LYS A 530 30.87 -20.80 -9.36
CA LYS A 530 30.76 -21.41 -10.70
C LYS A 530 29.99 -22.70 -10.62
N LYS A 531 29.13 -22.91 -11.61
CA LYS A 531 28.47 -24.17 -11.91
C LYS A 531 28.97 -24.66 -13.26
N ILE A 532 29.63 -25.80 -13.30
CA ILE A 532 30.26 -26.33 -14.50
C ILE A 532 29.74 -27.75 -14.73
N THR A 533 29.33 -28.07 -15.97
CA THR A 533 28.93 -29.43 -16.33
C THR A 533 30.16 -30.35 -16.43
N PRO A 534 30.03 -31.69 -16.18
CA PRO A 534 31.12 -32.62 -16.28
C PRO A 534 31.84 -32.62 -17.65
N GLN A 535 31.06 -32.40 -18.73
CA GLN A 535 31.59 -32.29 -20.07
C GLN A 535 32.48 -31.04 -20.23
N SER A 536 31.96 -29.89 -19.77
CA SER A 536 32.70 -28.62 -19.81
C SER A 536 33.97 -28.67 -18.96
N LEU A 537 33.91 -29.34 -17.80
CA LEU A 537 35.07 -29.51 -16.91
C LEU A 537 36.17 -30.40 -17.53
N ARG A 538 35.83 -31.52 -18.18
CA ARG A 538 36.79 -32.40 -18.86
C ARG A 538 37.50 -31.72 -20.02
N MET A 539 36.85 -30.78 -20.68
CA MET A 539 37.41 -30.02 -21.81
C MET A 539 38.17 -28.77 -21.39
N SER A 540 38.23 -28.48 -20.09
CA SER A 540 38.79 -27.25 -19.54
C SER A 540 40.18 -27.47 -18.95
N GLY A 541 41.02 -26.41 -19.01
CA GLY A 541 42.28 -26.35 -18.25
C GLY A 541 42.01 -25.98 -16.77
N GLU A 542 42.97 -25.32 -16.15
CA GLU A 542 42.90 -24.89 -14.76
C GLU A 542 41.72 -23.88 -14.52
N GLN A 543 41.18 -23.89 -13.29
CA GLN A 543 40.15 -22.98 -12.87
C GLN A 543 40.73 -21.56 -12.73
N LYS A 544 40.14 -20.60 -13.45
CA LYS A 544 40.51 -19.18 -13.32
C LYS A 544 39.84 -18.57 -12.10
N PHE A 545 40.65 -17.93 -11.26
CA PHE A 545 40.22 -17.09 -10.16
C PHE A 545 40.61 -15.63 -10.41
N LYS A 546 40.05 -14.70 -9.66
CA LYS A 546 40.49 -13.32 -9.62
C LYS A 546 41.91 -13.25 -9.04
N GLU A 547 42.69 -12.23 -9.40
CA GLU A 547 44.05 -12.04 -8.86
C GLU A 547 43.98 -11.91 -7.32
N GLY A 548 44.76 -12.75 -6.63
CA GLY A 548 44.76 -12.86 -5.16
C GLY A 548 43.67 -13.77 -4.56
N ASP A 549 42.71 -14.26 -5.37
CA ASP A 549 41.64 -15.17 -4.95
C ASP A 549 42.07 -16.63 -5.18
N GLY A 550 41.31 -17.58 -4.64
CA GLY A 550 41.55 -19.01 -4.81
C GLY A 550 40.35 -19.86 -4.44
N LEU A 551 40.44 -21.15 -4.69
CA LEU A 551 39.37 -22.07 -4.33
C LEU A 551 39.19 -22.12 -2.80
N ARG A 552 37.93 -22.01 -2.37
CA ARG A 552 37.50 -22.23 -0.98
C ARG A 552 36.87 -23.60 -0.80
N GLN A 553 35.87 -23.92 -1.64
CA GLN A 553 35.16 -25.20 -1.57
C GLN A 553 34.80 -25.69 -2.97
N TYR A 554 34.75 -27.01 -3.11
CA TYR A 554 34.36 -27.75 -4.31
C TYR A 554 33.33 -28.82 -3.94
N PHE A 555 32.30 -28.98 -4.76
CA PHE A 555 31.30 -30.03 -4.61
C PHE A 555 30.92 -30.64 -5.95
N GLU A 556 30.63 -31.92 -5.91
CA GLU A 556 29.86 -32.61 -6.94
C GLU A 556 28.38 -32.61 -6.50
N ALA A 557 27.48 -32.17 -7.37
CA ALA A 557 26.09 -31.98 -7.06
C ALA A 557 25.21 -32.17 -8.30
N THR A 558 23.92 -32.01 -8.17
CA THR A 558 23.03 -31.97 -9.32
C THR A 558 22.49 -30.54 -9.51
N ASN A 559 21.94 -30.26 -10.70
CA ASN A 559 21.40 -28.96 -11.04
C ASN A 559 20.26 -28.53 -10.09
N ASN A 560 19.52 -29.47 -9.53
CA ASN A 560 18.43 -29.20 -8.59
C ASN A 560 18.85 -29.18 -7.13
N SER A 561 20.15 -29.42 -6.82
CA SER A 561 20.66 -29.41 -5.46
C SER A 561 20.40 -28.08 -4.79
N GLU A 562 19.88 -28.14 -3.57
CA GLU A 562 19.70 -26.98 -2.72
C GLU A 562 21.01 -26.56 -2.07
N LEU A 563 21.23 -25.25 -1.95
CA LEU A 563 22.47 -24.64 -1.44
C LEU A 563 22.14 -23.78 -0.23
N LEU A 564 22.88 -23.96 0.87
CA LEU A 564 22.88 -23.09 2.04
C LEU A 564 24.21 -22.32 2.09
N LEU A 565 24.16 -21.01 1.88
CA LEU A 565 25.31 -20.11 1.83
C LEU A 565 25.38 -19.31 3.12
N PHE A 566 26.30 -19.66 4.01
CA PHE A 566 26.52 -18.98 5.29
C PHE A 566 27.45 -17.79 5.11
N THR A 567 27.13 -16.68 5.80
CA THR A 567 27.86 -15.41 5.68
C THR A 567 28.50 -14.99 6.99
N ASP A 568 29.45 -14.08 6.90
CA ASP A 568 30.17 -13.47 8.03
C ASP A 568 29.27 -12.57 8.91
N LYS A 569 28.02 -12.30 8.47
CA LYS A 569 27.00 -11.55 9.25
C LYS A 569 25.95 -12.46 9.90
N TYR A 570 26.31 -13.68 10.23
CA TYR A 570 25.47 -14.64 10.94
C TYR A 570 24.14 -14.94 10.23
N GLN A 571 24.16 -14.92 8.89
CA GLN A 571 23.03 -15.18 8.04
C GLN A 571 23.27 -16.40 7.17
N VAL A 572 22.20 -17.00 6.67
CA VAL A 572 22.27 -18.03 5.64
C VAL A 572 21.29 -17.72 4.52
N TYR A 573 21.78 -17.79 3.29
CA TYR A 573 21.00 -17.66 2.07
C TYR A 573 20.73 -19.04 1.50
N LYS A 574 19.45 -19.26 1.18
CA LYS A 574 18.92 -20.50 0.62
C LYS A 574 18.62 -20.30 -0.85
N THR A 575 19.19 -21.14 -1.71
CA THR A 575 19.06 -21.09 -3.16
C THR A 575 19.24 -22.48 -3.76
N ARG A 576 19.05 -22.63 -5.07
CA ARG A 576 19.34 -23.88 -5.78
C ARG A 576 20.42 -23.69 -6.83
N ALA A 577 21.15 -24.75 -7.16
CA ALA A 577 22.15 -24.72 -8.21
C ALA A 577 21.54 -24.33 -9.58
N SER A 578 20.28 -24.66 -9.83
CA SER A 578 19.55 -24.29 -11.06
C SER A 578 19.34 -22.77 -11.23
N GLU A 579 19.46 -21.97 -10.16
CA GLU A 579 19.36 -20.50 -10.22
C GLU A 579 20.64 -19.83 -10.78
N PHE A 580 21.72 -20.60 -10.91
CA PHE A 580 23.00 -20.13 -11.46
C PHE A 580 23.18 -20.64 -12.88
N GLY A 581 23.71 -19.78 -13.75
CA GLY A 581 24.04 -20.14 -15.12
C GLY A 581 25.24 -21.09 -15.19
N GLU A 582 25.29 -21.95 -16.23
CA GLU A 582 26.46 -22.74 -16.51
C GLU A 582 27.63 -21.83 -16.88
N THR A 583 28.81 -22.12 -16.33
CA THR A 583 30.02 -21.34 -16.56
C THR A 583 31.14 -22.22 -17.09
N LYS A 584 32.16 -21.60 -17.65
CA LYS A 584 33.44 -22.29 -18.07
C LYS A 584 34.49 -22.09 -17.01
N ALA A 585 35.46 -23.01 -16.96
CA ALA A 585 36.61 -22.90 -16.05
C ALA A 585 37.36 -21.57 -16.19
N SER A 586 37.44 -21.03 -17.40
CA SER A 586 38.09 -19.76 -17.74
C SER A 586 37.32 -18.50 -17.29
N ALA A 587 36.03 -18.61 -16.89
CA ALA A 587 35.25 -17.51 -16.39
C ALA A 587 35.42 -17.33 -14.86
N LEU A 588 35.13 -16.14 -14.33
CA LEU A 588 35.18 -15.90 -12.88
C LEU A 588 33.94 -16.49 -12.16
N GLY A 589 32.81 -16.61 -12.86
CA GLY A 589 31.55 -17.07 -12.31
C GLY A 589 30.67 -15.90 -11.77
N ASP A 590 29.57 -16.26 -11.09
CA ASP A 590 28.66 -15.32 -10.47
C ASP A 590 29.21 -14.79 -9.14
N TYR A 591 29.23 -13.48 -8.93
CA TYR A 591 29.60 -12.89 -7.65
C TYR A 591 28.37 -12.96 -6.70
N LEU A 592 28.45 -13.83 -5.70
CA LEU A 592 27.32 -14.20 -4.83
C LEU A 592 26.68 -13.02 -4.09
N PRO A 593 27.44 -12.05 -3.51
CA PRO A 593 26.83 -10.92 -2.84
C PRO A 593 25.91 -10.11 -3.73
N ALA A 594 26.29 -9.86 -4.97
CA ALA A 594 25.46 -9.15 -5.94
C ALA A 594 24.29 -10.02 -6.45
N LYS A 595 24.54 -11.30 -6.73
CA LYS A 595 23.55 -12.24 -7.27
C LYS A 595 22.40 -12.52 -6.29
N LEU A 596 22.70 -12.62 -5.00
CA LEU A 596 21.73 -12.94 -3.94
C LEU A 596 21.20 -11.71 -3.20
N GLY A 597 21.63 -10.49 -3.59
CA GLY A 597 21.22 -9.25 -2.94
C GLY A 597 21.60 -9.20 -1.47
N MET A 598 22.84 -9.57 -1.14
CA MET A 598 23.35 -9.55 0.23
C MET A 598 23.53 -8.14 0.75
N ASP A 599 23.59 -7.98 2.08
CA ASP A 599 23.80 -6.69 2.72
C ASP A 599 25.18 -6.11 2.39
N ALA A 600 25.32 -4.78 2.42
CA ALA A 600 26.61 -4.15 2.11
C ALA A 600 27.74 -4.66 3.01
N GLY A 601 28.85 -5.12 2.39
CA GLY A 601 30.02 -5.69 3.08
C GLY A 601 29.79 -7.06 3.70
N GLU A 602 28.77 -7.82 3.25
CA GLU A 602 28.53 -9.20 3.63
C GLU A 602 29.25 -10.15 2.67
N SER A 603 29.89 -11.20 3.20
CA SER A 603 30.66 -12.16 2.43
C SER A 603 30.25 -13.60 2.74
N VAL A 604 30.24 -14.46 1.73
CA VAL A 604 30.01 -15.90 1.92
C VAL A 604 31.25 -16.55 2.49
N ILE A 605 31.12 -17.19 3.65
CA ILE A 605 32.21 -17.86 4.33
C ILE A 605 32.17 -19.38 4.16
N TRP A 606 30.98 -19.94 3.92
CA TRP A 606 30.84 -21.40 3.82
C TRP A 606 29.57 -21.78 3.03
N LEU A 607 29.68 -22.84 2.22
CA LEU A 607 28.60 -23.44 1.45
C LEU A 607 28.30 -24.84 2.00
N CYS A 608 27.02 -25.17 2.14
CA CYS A 608 26.55 -26.48 2.56
C CYS A 608 25.51 -27.00 1.56
N LEU A 609 25.56 -28.28 1.25
CA LEU A 609 24.56 -29.03 0.51
C LEU A 609 23.68 -29.78 1.53
N PRO A 610 22.49 -29.30 1.85
CA PRO A 610 21.68 -29.88 2.93
C PRO A 610 21.09 -31.27 2.58
N GLY A 611 21.00 -31.60 1.29
CA GLY A 611 20.36 -32.83 0.83
C GLY A 611 18.90 -32.93 1.29
N ASP A 612 18.57 -34.00 1.99
CA ASP A 612 17.26 -34.21 2.63
C ASP A 612 17.14 -33.54 4.02
N TYR A 613 18.08 -32.68 4.39
CA TYR A 613 18.18 -32.06 5.72
C TYR A 613 18.43 -33.03 6.89
N SER A 614 18.82 -34.26 6.60
CA SER A 614 19.34 -35.17 7.60
C SER A 614 20.75 -34.77 8.04
N GLY A 615 21.18 -35.16 9.21
CA GLY A 615 22.51 -34.81 9.73
C GLY A 615 22.53 -33.46 10.48
N SER A 616 23.73 -32.88 10.59
CA SER A 616 23.97 -31.68 11.39
C SER A 616 25.13 -30.85 10.87
N VAL A 617 25.17 -29.59 11.25
CA VAL A 617 26.35 -28.69 11.07
C VAL A 617 26.97 -28.41 12.41
N VAL A 618 28.30 -28.49 12.51
CA VAL A 618 29.02 -28.08 13.71
C VAL A 618 29.84 -26.82 13.40
N PHE A 619 29.54 -25.77 14.17
CA PHE A 619 30.28 -24.51 14.14
C PHE A 619 31.30 -24.47 15.23
N PHE A 620 32.55 -24.23 14.90
CA PHE A 620 33.67 -24.12 15.85
C PHE A 620 34.09 -22.67 16.00
N PHE A 621 34.28 -22.23 17.24
CA PHE A 621 34.62 -20.85 17.57
C PHE A 621 36.02 -20.71 18.16
N GLU A 622 36.64 -19.54 18.00
CA GLU A 622 38.00 -19.25 18.45
C GLU A 622 38.23 -19.55 19.96
N ASN A 623 37.21 -19.44 20.76
CA ASN A 623 37.27 -19.71 22.21
C ASN A 623 37.21 -21.21 22.59
N GLY A 624 37.25 -22.10 21.59
CA GLY A 624 37.23 -23.56 21.81
C GLY A 624 35.84 -24.12 22.09
N ARG A 625 34.76 -23.34 21.85
CA ARG A 625 33.38 -23.84 21.88
C ARG A 625 32.98 -24.43 20.53
N ALA A 626 32.05 -25.36 20.56
CA ALA A 626 31.42 -25.87 19.36
C ALA A 626 29.89 -25.94 19.53
N ALA A 627 29.18 -25.57 18.47
CA ALA A 627 27.71 -25.63 18.41
C ALA A 627 27.29 -26.59 17.30
N ARG A 628 26.71 -27.73 17.67
CA ARG A 628 26.14 -28.68 16.71
C ARG A 628 24.67 -28.34 16.51
N VAL A 629 24.29 -28.04 15.27
CA VAL A 629 22.90 -27.66 14.88
C VAL A 629 22.39 -28.68 13.88
N ALA A 630 21.19 -29.21 14.12
CA ALA A 630 20.54 -30.11 13.17
C ALA A 630 20.23 -29.39 11.86
N LEU A 631 20.52 -30.00 10.72
CA LEU A 631 20.24 -29.43 9.39
C LEU A 631 18.74 -29.13 9.22
N SER A 632 17.85 -29.92 9.82
CA SER A 632 16.40 -29.67 9.83
C SER A 632 16.01 -28.29 10.39
N ALA A 633 16.86 -27.64 11.22
CA ALA A 633 16.65 -26.28 11.70
C ALA A 633 16.73 -25.20 10.59
N TYR A 634 17.30 -25.52 9.44
CA TYR A 634 17.38 -24.66 8.25
C TYR A 634 16.32 -25.02 7.21
N ALA A 635 15.56 -26.09 7.37
CA ALA A 635 14.41 -26.41 6.54
C ALA A 635 13.28 -25.40 6.84
N THR A 636 12.72 -24.81 5.77
CA THR A 636 11.61 -23.84 5.89
C THR A 636 10.44 -24.28 5.04
N VAL A 637 9.24 -24.23 5.59
CA VAL A 637 7.98 -24.54 4.87
C VAL A 637 7.68 -23.46 3.81
N SER A 638 8.17 -22.23 3.99
CA SER A 638 8.02 -21.13 3.03
C SER A 638 9.33 -20.89 2.28
N ASN A 639 9.25 -20.44 1.02
CA ASN A 639 10.41 -20.09 0.19
C ASN A 639 11.18 -18.86 0.71
N ARG A 640 11.56 -18.86 1.97
CA ARG A 640 12.40 -17.81 2.56
C ARG A 640 13.84 -17.97 2.06
N ARG A 641 14.28 -17.02 1.24
CA ARG A 641 15.65 -17.02 0.69
C ARG A 641 16.73 -16.63 1.72
N LYS A 642 16.39 -15.88 2.77
CA LYS A 642 17.32 -15.35 3.78
C LYS A 642 16.84 -15.70 5.18
N LEU A 643 17.71 -16.31 5.99
CA LEU A 643 17.46 -16.59 7.41
C LEU A 643 18.52 -15.89 8.25
N THR A 644 18.08 -15.09 9.21
CA THR A 644 18.93 -14.41 10.19
C THR A 644 19.21 -15.32 11.40
N GLY A 645 20.31 -15.06 12.12
CA GLY A 645 20.71 -15.88 13.27
C GLY A 645 21.01 -17.31 12.87
N ALA A 646 21.77 -17.48 11.79
CA ALA A 646 22.12 -18.80 11.25
C ALA A 646 23.08 -19.58 12.13
N TYR A 647 23.90 -18.91 12.92
CA TYR A 647 24.81 -19.47 13.93
C TYR A 647 25.06 -18.41 15.01
N CYS A 648 25.83 -18.77 16.07
CA CYS A 648 26.08 -17.87 17.20
C CYS A 648 26.92 -16.65 16.78
N ASP A 649 26.48 -15.47 17.18
CA ASP A 649 27.09 -14.16 16.90
C ASP A 649 28.03 -13.65 18.01
N LYS A 650 28.14 -14.39 19.13
CA LYS A 650 28.90 -13.94 20.31
C LYS A 650 30.40 -14.24 20.23
N PHE A 651 30.78 -15.15 19.35
CA PHE A 651 32.15 -15.60 19.25
C PHE A 651 32.62 -15.69 17.78
N PRO A 652 33.86 -15.31 17.46
CA PRO A 652 34.37 -15.45 16.11
C PRO A 652 34.34 -16.92 15.64
N LEU A 653 33.83 -17.16 14.45
CA LEU A 653 33.77 -18.48 13.83
C LEU A 653 35.11 -18.83 13.21
N VAL A 654 35.62 -20.04 13.51
CA VAL A 654 36.82 -20.63 12.87
C VAL A 654 36.43 -21.37 11.60
N CYS A 655 35.50 -22.30 11.73
CA CYS A 655 34.97 -23.06 10.60
C CYS A 655 33.62 -23.68 10.89
N ALA A 656 32.95 -24.16 9.84
CA ALA A 656 31.76 -24.99 9.92
C ALA A 656 32.04 -26.34 9.22
N VAL A 657 31.49 -27.41 9.79
CA VAL A 657 31.66 -28.78 9.28
C VAL A 657 30.30 -29.43 9.17
N GLN A 658 29.93 -29.90 7.99
CA GLN A 658 28.71 -30.69 7.79
C GLN A 658 28.98 -32.14 8.18
N LEU A 659 28.09 -32.74 8.96
CA LEU A 659 28.16 -34.12 9.41
C LEU A 659 26.92 -34.89 8.95
N THR A 660 27.12 -35.93 8.20
CA THR A 660 26.12 -36.97 7.90
C THR A 660 26.15 -38.06 8.96
N GLU A 661 27.34 -38.41 9.42
CA GLU A 661 27.60 -39.38 10.47
C GLU A 661 28.62 -38.81 11.48
N ASP A 662 28.63 -39.38 12.67
CA ASP A 662 29.61 -38.97 13.68
C ASP A 662 31.04 -39.39 13.27
N THR A 663 31.96 -38.44 13.40
CA THR A 663 33.36 -38.61 13.04
C THR A 663 34.29 -38.02 14.09
N GLU A 664 35.59 -38.33 14.00
CA GLU A 664 36.60 -37.75 14.85
C GLU A 664 37.26 -36.54 14.18
N LEU A 665 37.31 -35.41 14.90
CA LEU A 665 37.93 -34.16 14.43
C LEU A 665 39.10 -33.78 15.31
N ALA A 666 40.15 -33.23 14.67
CA ALA A 666 41.31 -32.67 15.31
C ALA A 666 41.14 -31.14 15.43
N LEU A 667 41.19 -30.64 16.64
CA LEU A 667 41.18 -29.23 17.00
C LEU A 667 42.59 -28.78 17.33
N GLU A 668 43.11 -27.79 16.63
CA GLU A 668 44.46 -27.24 16.82
C GLU A 668 44.37 -25.75 17.19
N THR A 669 45.19 -25.38 18.18
CA THR A 669 45.30 -23.99 18.63
C THR A 669 46.58 -23.34 18.13
N ASN A 670 46.64 -21.99 18.13
CA ASN A 670 47.87 -21.25 17.84
C ASN A 670 48.96 -21.37 18.89
N GLU A 671 48.72 -21.91 20.11
CA GLU A 671 49.68 -22.64 20.92
C GLU A 671 49.73 -24.06 20.30
N PRO A 672 50.86 -24.68 20.03
CA PRO A 672 50.88 -26.01 19.39
C PRO A 672 50.29 -27.09 20.30
N ARG A 673 48.96 -27.04 20.50
CA ARG A 673 48.16 -28.04 21.18
C ARG A 673 47.11 -28.60 20.25
N ALA A 674 46.91 -29.89 20.32
CA ALA A 674 45.89 -30.59 19.58
C ALA A 674 44.94 -31.36 20.54
N LEU A 675 43.70 -31.51 20.09
CA LEU A 675 42.68 -32.32 20.74
C LEU A 675 41.90 -33.10 19.69
N LEU A 676 41.87 -34.41 19.79
CA LEU A 676 41.01 -35.27 18.98
C LEU A 676 39.70 -35.49 19.74
N VAL A 677 38.60 -35.08 19.11
CA VAL A 677 37.27 -35.16 19.68
C VAL A 677 36.32 -35.90 18.75
N HIS A 678 35.59 -36.87 19.27
CA HIS A 678 34.54 -37.54 18.51
C HIS A 678 33.26 -36.72 18.59
N THR A 679 32.61 -36.45 17.44
CA THR A 679 31.46 -35.55 17.34
C THR A 679 30.22 -36.06 18.04
N SER A 680 30.12 -37.35 18.39
CA SER A 680 29.06 -37.89 19.25
C SER A 680 28.99 -37.27 20.65
N LEU A 681 30.07 -36.63 21.11
CA LEU A 681 30.09 -35.87 22.37
C LEU A 681 29.34 -34.53 22.27
N LEU A 682 29.00 -34.10 21.07
CA LEU A 682 28.26 -32.86 20.79
C LEU A 682 26.80 -33.16 20.48
N ALA A 683 25.90 -32.95 21.46
CA ALA A 683 24.49 -33.17 21.25
C ALA A 683 23.91 -32.14 20.25
N PRO A 684 23.20 -32.57 19.18
CA PRO A 684 22.61 -31.67 18.22
C PRO A 684 21.50 -30.81 18.85
N LYS A 685 21.42 -29.53 18.46
CA LYS A 685 20.41 -28.57 18.89
C LYS A 685 19.55 -28.13 17.68
N THR A 686 18.29 -27.79 17.95
CA THR A 686 17.39 -27.23 16.94
C THR A 686 17.47 -25.70 16.87
N THR A 687 18.03 -25.04 17.90
CA THR A 687 18.23 -23.60 17.92
C THR A 687 19.51 -23.22 17.16
N ARG A 688 19.38 -22.51 16.04
CA ARG A 688 20.49 -22.13 15.16
C ARG A 688 21.54 -21.25 15.85
N SER A 689 21.14 -20.23 16.60
CA SER A 689 22.02 -19.27 17.30
C SER A 689 22.55 -19.78 18.63
N THR A 690 22.53 -21.10 18.89
CA THR A 690 23.04 -21.69 20.13
C THR A 690 24.53 -21.40 20.31
N GLN A 691 24.95 -21.07 21.55
CA GLN A 691 26.35 -20.86 21.91
C GLN A 691 27.16 -22.17 21.96
N GLY A 692 26.50 -23.31 21.83
CA GLY A 692 27.13 -24.61 21.92
C GLY A 692 27.72 -24.92 23.29
N VAL A 693 28.67 -25.85 23.31
CA VAL A 693 29.37 -26.35 24.53
C VAL A 693 30.84 -26.04 24.44
N GLN A 694 31.51 -25.95 25.60
CA GLN A 694 32.97 -25.87 25.62
C GLN A 694 33.53 -27.23 25.23
N VAL A 695 34.38 -27.29 24.23
CA VAL A 695 35.03 -28.52 23.76
C VAL A 695 36.47 -28.53 24.20
N MET A 696 37.23 -27.46 23.94
CA MET A 696 38.60 -27.31 24.30
C MET A 696 38.79 -26.13 25.25
N ASN A 697 39.43 -26.36 26.41
CA ASN A 697 39.80 -25.30 27.34
C ASN A 697 41.04 -24.59 26.86
N ILE A 698 40.87 -23.41 26.28
CA ILE A 698 41.95 -22.59 25.71
C ILE A 698 42.27 -21.44 26.69
N LYS A 699 43.58 -21.23 26.99
CA LYS A 699 44.02 -20.11 27.83
C LYS A 699 43.74 -18.77 27.12
N PRO A 700 43.50 -17.64 27.82
CA PRO A 700 43.10 -16.36 27.22
C PRO A 700 44.03 -15.78 26.14
N LYS A 701 45.31 -16.21 26.11
CA LYS A 701 46.29 -15.78 25.12
C LYS A 701 46.19 -16.52 23.77
N TYR A 702 45.46 -17.62 23.75
CA TYR A 702 45.44 -18.55 22.63
C TYR A 702 44.00 -18.67 22.08
N ARG A 703 43.92 -19.17 20.85
CA ARG A 703 42.67 -19.41 20.16
C ARG A 703 42.68 -20.70 19.38
N LEU A 704 41.52 -21.26 19.13
CA LEU A 704 41.34 -22.31 18.14
C LEU A 704 41.67 -21.74 16.77
N GLU A 705 42.51 -22.39 15.99
CA GLU A 705 43.00 -21.93 14.69
C GLU A 705 42.55 -22.83 13.56
N ARG A 706 42.59 -24.15 13.77
CA ARG A 706 42.25 -25.12 12.72
C ARG A 706 41.40 -26.26 13.28
N VAL A 707 40.50 -26.76 12.44
CA VAL A 707 39.73 -27.98 12.67
C VAL A 707 39.83 -28.83 11.43
N LEU A 708 40.34 -30.03 11.57
CA LEU A 708 40.62 -30.98 10.47
C LEU A 708 39.92 -32.31 10.76
N ASN A 709 39.68 -33.11 9.73
CA ASN A 709 39.34 -34.52 9.93
C ASN A 709 40.51 -35.23 10.60
N ALA A 710 40.25 -36.07 11.59
CA ALA A 710 41.32 -36.80 12.28
C ALA A 710 42.14 -37.71 11.35
N ALA A 711 41.51 -38.16 10.24
CA ALA A 711 42.21 -38.94 9.20
C ALA A 711 43.21 -38.12 8.35
N GLU A 712 43.04 -36.78 8.33
CA GLU A 712 43.77 -35.84 7.48
C GLU A 712 44.70 -34.91 8.29
N CYS A 713 44.67 -35.00 9.62
CA CYS A 713 45.36 -34.05 10.49
C CYS A 713 46.89 -34.31 10.61
N GLY A 714 47.42 -35.42 10.05
CA GLY A 714 48.82 -35.77 10.13
C GLY A 714 49.34 -36.08 11.53
N ILE A 715 48.45 -36.38 12.49
CA ILE A 715 48.83 -36.76 13.87
C ILE A 715 49.09 -38.28 13.93
N VAL A 716 50.34 -38.67 14.09
CA VAL A 716 50.77 -40.08 14.06
C VAL A 716 50.36 -40.83 15.34
N ASN A 717 50.36 -40.19 16.51
CA ASN A 717 50.01 -40.81 17.80
C ASN A 717 48.63 -40.31 18.32
N ALA A 718 47.57 -40.63 17.59
CA ALA A 718 46.19 -40.15 17.86
C ALA A 718 45.73 -40.46 19.30
N ALA A 719 46.15 -41.59 19.89
CA ALA A 719 45.69 -42.00 21.24
C ALA A 719 46.06 -40.98 22.31
N ARG A 720 47.15 -40.23 22.16
CA ARG A 720 47.63 -39.22 23.10
C ARG A 720 46.75 -37.96 23.11
N TYR A 721 46.19 -37.64 21.97
CA TYR A 721 45.42 -36.39 21.74
C TYR A 721 43.93 -36.61 21.85
N ARG A 722 43.45 -37.85 21.92
CA ARG A 722 42.05 -38.23 21.96
C ARG A 722 41.43 -38.01 23.33
N THR A 723 40.27 -37.41 23.38
CA THR A 723 39.50 -37.25 24.60
C THR A 723 38.25 -38.14 24.63
N ARG A 724 37.87 -38.59 25.83
CA ARG A 724 36.63 -39.32 26.06
C ARG A 724 35.50 -38.43 26.63
N SER A 725 35.83 -37.22 27.03
CA SER A 725 34.86 -36.26 27.60
C SER A 725 35.27 -34.82 27.26
N ILE A 726 34.28 -33.95 27.18
CA ILE A 726 34.45 -32.51 26.96
C ILE A 726 33.91 -31.74 28.18
N PRO A 727 34.51 -30.59 28.55
CA PRO A 727 35.67 -29.95 27.93
C PRO A 727 37.02 -30.61 28.31
N ALA A 728 38.00 -30.56 27.38
CA ALA A 728 39.35 -31.05 27.60
C ALA A 728 40.42 -29.98 27.29
N ALA A 729 41.62 -30.09 27.91
CA ALA A 729 42.68 -29.08 27.70
C ALA A 729 43.50 -29.31 26.42
N GLY A 730 43.38 -30.48 25.80
CA GLY A 730 44.26 -30.91 24.72
C GLY A 730 45.69 -31.18 25.19
N ALA A 731 46.52 -31.79 24.35
CA ALA A 731 47.90 -32.03 24.62
C ALA A 731 48.80 -31.16 23.72
N VAL A 732 49.99 -30.82 24.20
CA VAL A 732 51.00 -30.11 23.37
C VAL A 732 51.39 -31.05 22.22
N LEU A 733 51.21 -30.53 20.98
CA LEU A 733 51.58 -31.26 19.77
C LEU A 733 53.11 -31.38 19.73
N LYS A 734 53.60 -32.59 19.83
CA LYS A 734 55.03 -32.84 19.75
C LYS A 734 55.47 -32.88 18.28
N PRO A 735 56.67 -32.38 17.96
CA PRO A 735 57.22 -32.45 16.62
C PRO A 735 57.27 -33.85 16.04
N GLU A 736 57.51 -34.86 16.91
CA GLU A 736 57.60 -36.28 16.53
C GLU A 736 56.25 -36.93 16.18
N ASP A 737 55.14 -36.27 16.60
CA ASP A 737 53.78 -36.73 16.34
C ASP A 737 53.12 -35.99 15.13
N SER A 738 53.88 -35.16 14.37
CA SER A 738 53.43 -34.43 13.19
C SER A 738 54.13 -34.93 11.90
N GLU A 739 53.36 -35.33 10.90
CA GLU A 739 53.90 -35.82 9.59
C GLU A 739 54.66 -34.75 8.80
N GLU A 740 54.43 -33.46 9.01
CA GLU A 740 55.14 -32.37 8.30
C GLU A 740 56.67 -32.41 8.47
N LYS A 741 57.19 -33.04 9.51
CA LYS A 741 58.60 -33.16 9.73
C LYS A 741 59.22 -34.43 9.16
N GLN A 742 58.47 -35.44 8.76
CA GLN A 742 59.04 -36.65 8.08
C GLN A 742 59.39 -36.37 6.62
N LEU A 743 58.74 -35.40 5.97
CA LEU A 743 59.03 -34.99 4.59
C LEU A 743 60.25 -34.08 4.47
N GLU A 744 60.76 -33.44 5.53
CA GLU A 744 62.00 -32.66 5.54
C GLU A 744 63.22 -33.50 5.84
N LEU A 745 63.02 -34.77 6.16
CA LEU A 745 64.13 -35.72 6.48
C LEU A 745 64.37 -36.86 5.42
N LEU A 746 63.56 -36.80 4.34
CA LEU A 746 63.72 -37.60 3.13
C LEU A 746 64.08 -36.73 1.93
#